data_5894c40ab336ad6eeefb164e331caed2
#
_entry.id   5894c40ab336ad6eeefb164e331caed2
#
_cell.length_a   1.000
_cell.length_b   1.000
_cell.length_c   1.000
_cell.angle_alpha   90.00
_cell.angle_beta   90.00
_cell.angle_gamma   90.00
#
_symmetry.space_group_name_H-M   'P 1'
#
loop_
_entity.id
_entity.type
_entity.pdbx_description
1 polymer ?
#
loop_
_entity_poly.entity_id
_entity_poly.type
_entity_poly.pdbx_seq_one_letter_code
_entity_poly.pdbx_strand_id
1 'polypeptide(L)'
;MKSRVIFLFFLFILSSRLMAQHTLPVTILPSAPIGSPGVMSLNGTWKFLMLPSLQSTIPDGWIENEFNDLNWNEIRVPGNWEPQGFKEPEYGHDLTACIGLYRTRFSIPSDWKKQHVILRFDGVHMGYECWINGQFAGSYGSASTPCNFDVTPFLQTGTNTLCVKVTTRSFAWKFDTMDNWTYCGINRDVTLFTLPNQYIEDITFVSENCVNNEADIRIRVQTQENMNKALLRLSIQDENGRNISDFEQTIPGNGICEIKKHLTNIHLWTAETPVLYILEAYLCNTKGDILHHISHRVGIREIKAVGREITLNGKPILLRGVCASEVHPYLGSAYTREEWQKQLLQMKKAHINFIRTAHYPMHPIFYDLCDEMGFYVCDEIPLASRGGEYLTDNKYNTEIEERTITTISRDKNHPSVIIWSLGNENRTIAGSVATLVKKIDPTRLRGFPQIRDNMMTIIENPHPDINVLMGHYLNEKQLDIVAQKAKIPFLQTEYAHSLGLGFEDFERNWERILHTPGFVGGAIWCWMDGAAITNNAPKYSLLKGIMLDSLHYLDSYGYIKAQGALERNKEANDGIIYAEGTPQEDYWLVRKLYSPIQIMEDTLQFPLQLTIQNSYDFRTLKGYSLHWSLQNLSRQVDSGSISLEAAPKAKEILKIPSVLPKTVQYNDIMLYVSVIDEKGSSVYERTLPVKLGKKEYKKVMLSATPDKQMAVTVTDKGELVIKDKKDGNVLMQSPLYLRVGREFSQVLETKTSSNMFCWEPYILKPKIKSCKTHRIVKGHKTQLSCQWNRVDSIGQYINGEVTICVYDNGVTAIDYTLTASPKARGKLTECGLTLMMSPQINAFHWLGQGIYSSVPGKTRHNERGIWNLHKDDYRFSGNRSGVDIAFLSSSDGTGLIIWGESGNIGMDKKDGNIMLSQNVHVAGYGSKSSTPSCLLPLQDLQNKRGQILLLPRSKDTLHNSVVECFYKDGILPPSVPVRPFLKGYSW
;
A
#
# COMPACT_ATOMS: atom_id res chain seq x y z
N MET A 1 52.29 -20.51 -20.29
CA MET A 1 51.14 -19.84 -19.58
C MET A 1 49.90 -19.68 -20.45
N LYS A 2 49.98 -19.42 -21.76
CA LYS A 2 48.80 -19.23 -22.65
C LYS A 2 47.95 -20.51 -22.86
N SER A 3 48.54 -21.72 -22.82
CA SER A 3 47.77 -22.96 -23.05
C SER A 3 46.94 -23.44 -21.82
N ARG A 4 47.31 -23.05 -20.59
CA ARG A 4 46.54 -23.41 -19.38
C ARG A 4 45.30 -22.51 -19.16
N VAL A 5 45.37 -21.27 -19.65
CA VAL A 5 44.21 -20.35 -19.56
C VAL A 5 43.13 -20.76 -20.56
N ILE A 6 43.51 -21.22 -21.74
CA ILE A 6 42.55 -21.70 -22.75
C ILE A 6 41.86 -23.00 -22.28
N PHE A 7 42.58 -23.89 -21.57
CA PHE A 7 41.96 -25.11 -21.01
C PHE A 7 41.00 -24.86 -19.86
N LEU A 8 41.28 -23.87 -19.01
CA LEU A 8 40.33 -23.42 -17.97
C LEU A 8 39.10 -22.71 -18.54
N PHE A 9 39.25 -21.96 -19.63
CA PHE A 9 38.12 -21.30 -20.30
C PHE A 9 37.25 -22.33 -21.05
N PHE A 10 37.85 -23.38 -21.63
CA PHE A 10 37.11 -24.48 -22.24
C PHE A 10 36.39 -25.36 -21.19
N LEU A 11 36.99 -25.58 -20.04
CA LEU A 11 36.31 -26.27 -18.91
C LEU A 11 35.15 -25.45 -18.33
N PHE A 12 35.27 -24.12 -18.30
CA PHE A 12 34.21 -23.24 -17.86
C PHE A 12 33.05 -23.18 -18.88
N ILE A 13 33.34 -23.17 -20.18
CA ILE A 13 32.34 -23.23 -21.25
C ILE A 13 31.70 -24.63 -21.34
N LEU A 14 32.47 -25.71 -21.11
CA LEU A 14 31.91 -27.06 -21.00
C LEU A 14 31.06 -27.24 -19.73
N SER A 15 31.49 -26.67 -18.60
CA SER A 15 30.65 -26.72 -17.39
C SER A 15 29.35 -25.91 -17.52
N SER A 16 29.38 -24.78 -18.22
CA SER A 16 28.15 -24.02 -18.50
C SER A 16 27.19 -24.70 -19.49
N ARG A 17 27.73 -25.53 -20.41
CA ARG A 17 26.89 -26.35 -21.30
C ARG A 17 26.41 -27.66 -20.68
N LEU A 18 27.14 -28.22 -19.70
CA LEU A 18 26.66 -29.37 -18.92
C LEU A 18 25.61 -28.98 -17.87
N MET A 19 25.56 -27.70 -17.46
CA MET A 19 24.58 -27.22 -16.47
C MET A 19 23.16 -27.15 -17.03
N ALA A 20 22.96 -27.06 -18.34
CA ALA A 20 21.63 -26.96 -18.98
C ALA A 20 20.94 -28.33 -19.19
N GLN A 21 21.54 -29.45 -18.81
CA GLN A 21 21.01 -30.78 -19.17
C GLN A 21 20.01 -31.38 -18.19
N HIS A 22 19.74 -30.74 -17.02
CA HIS A 22 18.89 -31.34 -15.99
C HIS A 22 17.65 -30.51 -15.60
N THR A 23 17.46 -29.30 -16.15
CA THR A 23 16.27 -28.52 -15.91
C THR A 23 15.16 -28.90 -16.85
N LEU A 24 13.97 -29.13 -16.29
CA LEU A 24 12.75 -29.40 -17.03
C LEU A 24 11.90 -28.14 -17.18
N PRO A 25 11.03 -28.06 -18.19
CA PRO A 25 10.06 -26.96 -18.29
C PRO A 25 9.23 -26.79 -17.01
N VAL A 26 9.02 -25.56 -16.60
CA VAL A 26 8.24 -25.23 -15.38
C VAL A 26 6.75 -25.60 -15.50
N THR A 27 6.28 -25.79 -16.73
CA THR A 27 4.88 -26.17 -17.04
C THR A 27 4.53 -27.59 -16.64
N ILE A 28 5.51 -28.44 -16.36
CA ILE A 28 5.27 -29.74 -15.77
C ILE A 28 4.71 -29.56 -14.37
N LEU A 29 3.44 -29.93 -14.19
CA LEU A 29 2.66 -29.72 -12.98
C LEU A 29 2.54 -31.02 -12.17
N PRO A 30 2.53 -30.93 -10.83
CA PRO A 30 2.14 -32.07 -10.01
C PRO A 30 0.67 -32.42 -10.30
N SER A 31 0.36 -33.72 -10.34
CA SER A 31 -0.99 -34.21 -10.59
C SER A 31 -1.97 -33.97 -9.44
N ALA A 32 -1.48 -33.54 -8.28
CA ALA A 32 -2.29 -33.33 -7.08
C ALA A 32 -1.66 -32.28 -6.14
N PRO A 33 -2.42 -31.69 -5.21
CA PRO A 33 -1.91 -30.79 -4.18
C PRO A 33 -0.86 -31.45 -3.28
N ILE A 34 -0.03 -30.62 -2.62
CA ILE A 34 0.95 -31.08 -1.62
C ILE A 34 0.24 -31.92 -0.54
N GLY A 35 0.85 -33.06 -0.19
CA GLY A 35 0.29 -34.03 0.78
C GLY A 35 -0.64 -35.08 0.17
N SER A 36 -0.98 -34.97 -1.12
CA SER A 36 -1.68 -36.02 -1.85
C SER A 36 -0.72 -37.13 -2.29
N PRO A 37 -1.21 -38.34 -2.61
CA PRO A 37 -0.39 -39.38 -3.20
C PRO A 37 0.37 -38.91 -4.42
N GLY A 38 1.69 -39.14 -4.45
CA GLY A 38 2.56 -38.68 -5.53
C GLY A 38 3.11 -37.25 -5.38
N VAL A 39 2.77 -36.51 -4.30
CA VAL A 39 3.32 -35.16 -4.02
C VAL A 39 3.76 -35.08 -2.57
N MET A 40 5.01 -34.66 -2.33
CA MET A 40 5.61 -34.56 -1.00
C MET A 40 6.25 -33.19 -0.82
N SER A 41 5.94 -32.52 0.29
CA SER A 41 6.65 -31.31 0.70
C SER A 41 7.99 -31.68 1.37
N LEU A 42 9.04 -30.96 1.02
CA LEU A 42 10.32 -30.95 1.76
C LEU A 42 10.47 -29.74 2.68
N ASN A 43 9.41 -28.93 2.82
CA ASN A 43 9.39 -27.83 3.78
C ASN A 43 9.62 -28.33 5.21
N GLY A 44 10.23 -27.48 6.03
CA GLY A 44 10.46 -27.83 7.43
C GLY A 44 11.78 -27.28 7.95
N THR A 45 12.35 -27.95 8.95
CA THR A 45 13.64 -27.57 9.53
C THR A 45 14.77 -28.34 8.84
N TRP A 46 15.74 -27.58 8.28
CA TRP A 46 16.92 -28.13 7.63
C TRP A 46 18.18 -27.80 8.41
N LYS A 47 19.25 -28.55 8.23
CA LYS A 47 20.59 -28.18 8.71
C LYS A 47 21.19 -27.10 7.83
N PHE A 48 21.88 -26.13 8.47
CA PHE A 48 22.34 -24.91 7.80
C PHE A 48 23.72 -24.45 8.30
N LEU A 49 24.58 -24.07 7.37
CA LEU A 49 25.86 -23.44 7.64
C LEU A 49 26.02 -22.16 6.80
N MET A 50 26.14 -21.02 7.48
CA MET A 50 26.45 -19.74 6.83
C MET A 50 27.97 -19.59 6.69
N LEU A 51 28.41 -19.29 5.46
CA LEU A 51 29.77 -18.94 5.11
C LEU A 51 29.84 -17.46 4.71
N PRO A 52 30.59 -16.63 5.44
CA PRO A 52 30.52 -15.18 5.32
C PRO A 52 31.15 -14.58 4.05
N SER A 53 31.74 -15.42 3.20
CA SER A 53 32.42 -14.97 1.97
C SER A 53 32.36 -16.06 0.89
N LEU A 54 32.42 -15.68 -0.39
CA LEU A 54 32.56 -16.63 -1.52
C LEU A 54 33.90 -17.38 -1.49
N GLN A 55 34.90 -16.85 -0.77
CA GLN A 55 36.21 -17.47 -0.59
C GLN A 55 36.29 -18.34 0.65
N SER A 56 35.22 -18.41 1.45
CA SER A 56 35.18 -19.29 2.63
C SER A 56 35.35 -20.75 2.24
N THR A 57 36.11 -21.51 3.03
CA THR A 57 36.30 -22.94 2.81
C THR A 57 34.98 -23.68 3.02
N ILE A 58 34.51 -24.33 1.97
CA ILE A 58 33.38 -25.27 2.07
C ILE A 58 33.88 -26.56 2.71
N PRO A 59 33.18 -27.13 3.71
CA PRO A 59 33.60 -28.39 4.33
C PRO A 59 33.72 -29.52 3.30
N ASP A 60 34.82 -30.27 3.32
CA ASP A 60 35.00 -31.41 2.44
C ASP A 60 33.95 -32.47 2.69
N GLY A 61 33.42 -33.08 1.63
CA GLY A 61 32.42 -34.11 1.69
C GLY A 61 31.03 -33.67 2.24
N TRP A 62 30.76 -32.38 2.32
CA TRP A 62 29.47 -31.85 2.87
C TRP A 62 28.24 -32.28 2.08
N ILE A 63 28.38 -32.75 0.84
CA ILE A 63 27.31 -33.27 -0.01
C ILE A 63 27.05 -34.77 0.22
N GLU A 64 27.95 -35.47 0.90
CA GLU A 64 27.89 -36.93 1.10
C GLU A 64 26.86 -37.29 2.18
N ASN A 65 26.27 -38.50 2.08
CA ASN A 65 25.22 -38.97 3.02
C ASN A 65 25.73 -39.09 4.47
N GLU A 66 26.99 -39.56 4.62
CA GLU A 66 27.61 -39.82 5.92
C GLU A 66 28.22 -38.59 6.58
N PHE A 67 28.17 -37.44 5.91
CA PHE A 67 28.68 -36.18 6.49
C PHE A 67 27.99 -35.84 7.81
N ASN A 68 28.82 -35.52 8.81
CA ASN A 68 28.32 -35.15 10.13
C ASN A 68 27.93 -33.67 10.19
N ASP A 69 26.63 -33.39 10.11
CA ASP A 69 26.02 -32.08 10.17
C ASP A 69 25.42 -31.73 11.54
N LEU A 70 25.73 -32.50 12.62
CA LEU A 70 25.17 -32.29 13.96
C LEU A 70 25.46 -30.90 14.53
N ASN A 71 26.62 -30.35 14.21
CA ASN A 71 27.04 -29.02 14.69
C ASN A 71 26.56 -27.86 13.80
N TRP A 72 25.83 -28.15 12.73
CA TRP A 72 25.22 -27.11 11.90
C TRP A 72 24.00 -26.54 12.60
N ASN A 73 23.74 -25.27 12.33
CA ASN A 73 22.51 -24.63 12.79
C ASN A 73 21.26 -25.29 12.17
N GLU A 74 20.12 -24.93 12.68
CA GLU A 74 18.84 -25.27 12.09
C GLU A 74 18.21 -24.02 11.48
N ILE A 75 17.66 -24.18 10.26
CA ILE A 75 16.97 -23.13 9.54
C ILE A 75 15.61 -23.63 9.07
N ARG A 76 14.61 -22.78 9.13
CA ARG A 76 13.28 -23.08 8.57
C ARG A 76 13.27 -22.84 7.06
N VAL A 77 12.72 -23.78 6.30
CA VAL A 77 12.46 -23.73 4.86
C VAL A 77 10.94 -23.96 4.64
N PRO A 78 10.22 -23.06 3.93
CA PRO A 78 10.65 -21.77 3.43
C PRO A 78 11.05 -20.77 4.53
N GLY A 79 12.03 -19.93 4.23
CA GLY A 79 12.45 -18.86 5.14
C GLY A 79 13.72 -18.17 4.67
N ASN A 80 13.82 -16.88 4.94
CA ASN A 80 15.02 -16.10 4.65
C ASN A 80 16.04 -16.17 5.78
N TRP A 81 17.29 -15.87 5.47
CA TRP A 81 18.41 -15.86 6.43
C TRP A 81 18.27 -14.75 7.45
N GLU A 82 17.83 -13.58 7.02
CA GLU A 82 17.79 -12.34 7.78
C GLU A 82 16.77 -12.41 8.93
N PRO A 83 15.49 -12.75 8.72
CA PRO A 83 14.53 -12.89 9.81
C PRO A 83 14.86 -14.02 10.78
N GLN A 84 15.70 -14.97 10.37
CA GLN A 84 16.14 -16.09 11.20
C GLN A 84 17.48 -15.84 11.91
N GLY A 85 18.08 -14.65 11.71
CA GLY A 85 19.26 -14.19 12.45
C GLY A 85 20.60 -14.68 11.91
N PHE A 86 20.65 -15.19 10.69
CA PHE A 86 21.90 -15.68 10.07
C PHE A 86 22.65 -14.60 9.31
N LYS A 87 21.96 -13.53 8.89
CA LYS A 87 22.53 -12.40 8.16
C LYS A 87 21.79 -11.14 8.53
N GLU A 88 22.46 -10.00 8.57
CA GLU A 88 21.79 -8.72 8.69
C GLU A 88 21.09 -8.35 7.37
N PRO A 89 19.89 -7.77 7.41
CA PRO A 89 19.20 -7.33 6.19
C PRO A 89 19.95 -6.21 5.48
N GLU A 90 19.93 -6.23 4.15
CA GLU A 90 20.55 -5.23 3.28
C GLU A 90 19.52 -4.60 2.35
N TYR A 91 19.62 -3.29 2.15
CA TYR A 91 18.72 -2.54 1.29
C TYR A 91 19.38 -2.21 -0.05
N GLY A 92 18.65 -2.41 -1.16
CA GLY A 92 19.10 -1.99 -2.49
C GLY A 92 19.97 -3.03 -3.21
N HIS A 93 20.87 -2.52 -4.07
CA HIS A 93 21.51 -3.31 -5.12
C HIS A 93 22.88 -3.92 -4.76
N ASP A 94 23.46 -3.58 -3.62
CA ASP A 94 24.78 -4.03 -3.23
C ASP A 94 24.73 -5.05 -2.09
N LEU A 95 24.67 -6.34 -2.46
CA LEU A 95 24.65 -7.42 -1.48
C LEU A 95 26.05 -7.85 -1.04
N THR A 96 26.21 -8.15 0.23
CA THR A 96 27.38 -8.85 0.74
C THR A 96 27.45 -10.25 0.15
N ALA A 97 28.63 -10.57 -0.40
CA ALA A 97 28.88 -11.85 -1.01
C ALA A 97 29.07 -12.93 0.06
N CYS A 98 28.12 -13.88 0.17
CA CYS A 98 28.18 -14.99 1.12
C CYS A 98 27.51 -16.26 0.54
N ILE A 99 27.66 -17.40 1.24
CA ILE A 99 27.12 -18.70 0.86
C ILE A 99 26.34 -19.27 2.02
N GLY A 100 25.16 -19.82 1.75
CA GLY A 100 24.41 -20.68 2.66
C GLY A 100 24.41 -22.12 2.19
N LEU A 101 24.88 -23.04 3.04
CA LEU A 101 24.83 -24.47 2.78
C LEU A 101 23.68 -25.09 3.57
N TYR A 102 22.81 -25.80 2.87
CA TYR A 102 21.62 -26.46 3.42
C TYR A 102 21.74 -27.98 3.27
N ARG A 103 21.22 -28.70 4.26
CA ARG A 103 21.11 -30.15 4.16
C ARG A 103 19.79 -30.61 4.80
N THR A 104 19.10 -31.53 4.11
CA THR A 104 17.94 -32.24 4.69
C THR A 104 17.90 -33.69 4.26
N ARG A 105 17.25 -34.53 5.05
CA ARG A 105 17.07 -35.95 4.77
C ARG A 105 15.59 -36.24 4.55
N PHE A 106 15.29 -37.06 3.58
CA PHE A 106 13.95 -37.48 3.24
C PHE A 106 13.91 -38.92 2.78
N SER A 107 12.72 -39.52 2.80
CA SER A 107 12.50 -40.88 2.29
C SER A 107 11.34 -40.86 1.32
N ILE A 108 11.49 -41.57 0.20
CA ILE A 108 10.42 -41.69 -0.80
C ILE A 108 9.66 -42.99 -0.63
N PRO A 109 8.34 -43.01 -0.94
CA PRO A 109 7.57 -44.24 -1.03
C PRO A 109 8.16 -45.24 -2.05
N SER A 110 8.07 -46.52 -1.80
CA SER A 110 8.67 -47.58 -2.65
C SER A 110 8.11 -47.64 -4.07
N ASP A 111 6.86 -47.24 -4.24
CA ASP A 111 6.15 -47.17 -5.52
C ASP A 111 6.62 -46.03 -6.43
N TRP A 112 7.23 -44.98 -5.86
CA TRP A 112 7.80 -43.86 -6.61
C TRP A 112 8.97 -44.25 -7.53
N LYS A 113 9.66 -45.35 -7.21
CA LYS A 113 10.81 -45.85 -8.01
C LYS A 113 10.50 -46.24 -9.45
N LYS A 114 9.24 -46.43 -9.77
CA LYS A 114 8.81 -46.76 -11.13
C LYS A 114 8.35 -45.55 -11.93
N GLN A 115 8.47 -44.38 -11.35
CA GLN A 115 8.01 -43.11 -11.92
C GLN A 115 9.19 -42.14 -12.01
N HIS A 116 9.07 -41.07 -12.80
CA HIS A 116 9.97 -39.95 -12.69
C HIS A 116 9.67 -39.20 -11.39
N VAL A 117 10.71 -38.82 -10.66
CA VAL A 117 10.58 -38.00 -9.44
C VAL A 117 11.19 -36.65 -9.72
N ILE A 118 10.38 -35.62 -9.60
CA ILE A 118 10.76 -34.24 -9.89
C ILE A 118 10.94 -33.46 -8.59
N LEU A 119 12.10 -32.83 -8.45
CA LEU A 119 12.39 -31.87 -7.38
C LEU A 119 12.10 -30.46 -7.91
N ARG A 120 11.21 -29.73 -7.26
CA ARG A 120 10.85 -28.37 -7.60
C ARG A 120 11.20 -27.42 -6.47
N PHE A 121 11.85 -26.31 -6.81
CA PHE A 121 11.99 -25.12 -5.98
C PHE A 121 11.12 -24.03 -6.58
N ASP A 122 10.20 -23.48 -5.82
CA ASP A 122 9.32 -22.37 -6.29
C ASP A 122 10.00 -20.99 -6.21
N GLY A 123 11.09 -20.87 -5.43
CA GLY A 123 11.92 -19.67 -5.35
C GLY A 123 13.08 -19.83 -4.38
N VAL A 124 14.25 -19.35 -4.80
CA VAL A 124 15.48 -19.35 -3.99
C VAL A 124 16.27 -18.06 -4.28
N HIS A 125 16.41 -17.21 -3.32
CA HIS A 125 17.19 -15.98 -3.43
C HIS A 125 18.66 -16.18 -2.99
N MET A 126 19.71 -16.05 -3.84
CA MET A 126 19.68 -15.47 -5.22
C MET A 126 19.85 -16.51 -6.31
N GLY A 127 20.70 -17.45 -6.17
CA GLY A 127 20.96 -18.52 -7.10
C GLY A 127 21.50 -19.72 -6.34
N TYR A 128 21.33 -20.92 -6.88
CA TYR A 128 21.65 -22.12 -6.14
C TYR A 128 22.12 -23.28 -7.02
N GLU A 129 22.80 -24.19 -6.37
CA GLU A 129 23.18 -25.51 -6.86
C GLU A 129 22.62 -26.58 -5.91
N CYS A 130 22.19 -27.72 -6.41
CA CYS A 130 21.67 -28.80 -5.57
C CYS A 130 22.27 -30.18 -5.94
N TRP A 131 22.33 -31.03 -4.92
CA TRP A 131 22.84 -32.42 -4.99
C TRP A 131 21.90 -33.36 -4.28
N ILE A 132 21.72 -34.55 -4.81
CA ILE A 132 21.04 -35.67 -4.19
C ILE A 132 22.06 -36.80 -3.97
N ASN A 133 22.23 -37.25 -2.71
CA ASN A 133 23.15 -38.33 -2.36
C ASN A 133 24.56 -38.14 -2.89
N GLY A 134 25.13 -36.93 -2.83
CA GLY A 134 26.46 -36.58 -3.33
C GLY A 134 26.51 -36.27 -4.82
N GLN A 135 25.46 -36.53 -5.58
CA GLN A 135 25.44 -36.37 -7.03
C GLN A 135 24.79 -35.01 -7.40
N PHE A 136 25.43 -34.25 -8.31
CA PHE A 136 24.93 -32.97 -8.78
C PHE A 136 23.64 -33.12 -9.56
N ALA A 137 22.57 -32.54 -9.08
CA ALA A 137 21.25 -32.57 -9.69
C ALA A 137 20.96 -31.38 -10.61
N GLY A 138 21.53 -30.21 -10.31
CA GLY A 138 21.41 -29.04 -11.18
C GLY A 138 21.65 -27.70 -10.46
N SER A 139 21.49 -26.61 -11.20
CA SER A 139 21.60 -25.24 -10.71
C SER A 139 20.57 -24.31 -11.37
N TYR A 140 20.22 -23.19 -10.69
CA TYR A 140 19.33 -22.19 -11.25
C TYR A 140 19.65 -20.79 -10.72
N GLY A 141 19.44 -19.77 -11.55
CA GLY A 141 19.90 -18.41 -11.26
C GLY A 141 18.81 -17.38 -10.96
N SER A 142 17.55 -17.66 -11.27
CA SER A 142 16.46 -16.71 -10.99
C SER A 142 15.87 -16.89 -9.59
N ALA A 143 15.74 -15.82 -8.85
CA ALA A 143 15.29 -15.84 -7.46
C ALA A 143 13.78 -16.08 -7.31
N SER A 144 12.98 -15.62 -8.26
CA SER A 144 11.53 -15.51 -8.11
C SER A 144 10.72 -16.39 -9.07
N THR A 145 11.41 -17.22 -9.87
CA THR A 145 10.77 -18.17 -10.77
C THR A 145 11.09 -19.60 -10.37
N PRO A 146 10.18 -20.56 -10.56
CA PRO A 146 10.41 -21.94 -10.17
C PRO A 146 11.37 -22.67 -11.11
N CYS A 147 11.98 -23.75 -10.60
CA CYS A 147 12.79 -24.66 -11.38
C CYS A 147 12.49 -26.12 -11.02
N ASN A 148 12.43 -26.97 -12.04
CA ASN A 148 12.22 -28.41 -11.92
C ASN A 148 13.49 -29.20 -12.30
N PHE A 149 13.83 -30.23 -11.49
CA PHE A 149 14.93 -31.14 -11.76
C PHE A 149 14.41 -32.59 -11.73
N ASP A 150 14.70 -33.39 -12.76
CA ASP A 150 14.48 -34.84 -12.70
C ASP A 150 15.57 -35.45 -11.81
N VAL A 151 15.21 -35.82 -10.59
CA VAL A 151 16.12 -36.41 -9.62
C VAL A 151 16.06 -37.94 -9.58
N THR A 152 15.22 -38.55 -10.43
CA THR A 152 15.02 -40.00 -10.50
C THR A 152 16.36 -40.80 -10.51
N PRO A 153 17.38 -40.43 -11.30
CA PRO A 153 18.63 -41.18 -11.36
C PRO A 153 19.46 -41.18 -10.08
N PHE A 154 19.21 -40.20 -9.19
CA PHE A 154 20.02 -39.97 -7.99
C PHE A 154 19.40 -40.56 -6.73
N LEU A 155 18.13 -41.05 -6.79
CA LEU A 155 17.39 -41.51 -5.63
C LEU A 155 17.73 -42.97 -5.29
N GLN A 156 17.84 -43.26 -3.99
CA GLN A 156 18.04 -44.59 -3.44
C GLN A 156 16.90 -45.06 -2.56
N THR A 157 16.92 -46.39 -2.22
CA THR A 157 15.96 -46.92 -1.25
C THR A 157 16.31 -46.45 0.15
N GLY A 158 15.29 -46.04 0.92
CA GLY A 158 15.51 -45.54 2.29
C GLY A 158 15.76 -44.03 2.30
N THR A 159 16.69 -43.62 3.14
CA THR A 159 16.97 -42.19 3.34
C THR A 159 17.80 -41.62 2.21
N ASN A 160 17.34 -40.49 1.65
CA ASN A 160 18.06 -39.68 0.69
C ASN A 160 18.47 -38.36 1.34
N THR A 161 19.57 -37.79 0.90
CA THR A 161 20.06 -36.46 1.36
C THR A 161 19.97 -35.47 0.22
N LEU A 162 19.28 -34.35 0.44
CA LEU A 162 19.31 -33.18 -0.42
C LEU A 162 20.25 -32.14 0.19
N CYS A 163 21.23 -31.72 -0.60
CA CYS A 163 22.13 -30.60 -0.28
C CYS A 163 21.89 -29.45 -1.24
N VAL A 164 21.85 -28.21 -0.72
CA VAL A 164 21.67 -27.01 -1.53
C VAL A 164 22.70 -25.97 -1.12
N LYS A 165 23.39 -25.38 -2.10
CA LYS A 165 24.30 -24.26 -1.93
C LYS A 165 23.67 -23.02 -2.54
N VAL A 166 23.30 -22.04 -1.71
CA VAL A 166 22.77 -20.74 -2.14
C VAL A 166 23.87 -19.72 -2.13
N THR A 167 23.99 -18.94 -3.20
CA THR A 167 25.04 -17.92 -3.36
C THR A 167 24.41 -16.55 -3.63
N THR A 168 24.70 -15.56 -2.78
CA THR A 168 24.09 -14.22 -2.88
C THR A 168 24.47 -13.45 -4.13
N ARG A 169 25.69 -13.64 -4.65
CA ARG A 169 26.17 -13.03 -5.91
C ARG A 169 26.32 -14.10 -6.98
N SER A 170 25.19 -14.69 -7.38
CA SER A 170 25.10 -15.61 -8.52
C SER A 170 25.34 -14.89 -9.85
N PHE A 171 25.33 -15.63 -10.99
CA PHE A 171 25.63 -15.05 -12.30
C PHE A 171 24.74 -13.86 -12.68
N ALA A 172 23.44 -13.93 -12.42
CA ALA A 172 22.47 -12.92 -12.84
C ALA A 172 21.79 -12.19 -11.66
N TRP A 173 22.39 -12.19 -10.48
CA TRP A 173 21.80 -11.71 -9.22
C TRP A 173 21.28 -10.27 -9.25
N LYS A 174 21.84 -9.39 -10.09
CA LYS A 174 21.39 -7.99 -10.19
C LYS A 174 19.98 -7.85 -10.78
N PHE A 175 19.47 -8.85 -11.51
CA PHE A 175 18.07 -8.84 -11.93
C PHE A 175 17.09 -9.01 -10.75
N ASP A 176 17.56 -9.58 -9.66
CA ASP A 176 16.75 -9.89 -8.46
C ASP A 176 16.94 -8.89 -7.32
N THR A 177 17.68 -7.80 -7.54
CA THR A 177 17.88 -6.71 -6.57
C THR A 177 17.17 -5.44 -7.03
N MET A 178 16.55 -4.72 -6.11
CA MET A 178 15.74 -3.55 -6.38
C MET A 178 15.82 -2.53 -5.24
N ASP A 179 15.09 -1.42 -5.33
CA ASP A 179 14.97 -0.43 -4.26
C ASP A 179 14.09 -0.96 -3.13
N ASN A 180 14.51 -2.06 -2.52
CA ASN A 180 13.82 -2.70 -1.41
C ASN A 180 14.80 -3.52 -0.56
N TRP A 181 14.33 -4.09 0.56
CA TRP A 181 15.07 -5.06 1.32
C TRP A 181 15.31 -6.32 0.50
N THR A 182 16.55 -6.74 0.39
CA THR A 182 16.92 -7.97 -0.29
C THR A 182 17.14 -9.06 0.74
N TYR A 183 16.27 -10.05 0.72
CA TYR A 183 16.33 -11.23 1.58
C TYR A 183 16.94 -12.40 0.83
N CYS A 184 17.71 -13.27 1.52
CA CYS A 184 18.40 -14.39 0.92
C CYS A 184 17.88 -15.73 1.46
N GLY A 185 18.06 -16.81 0.70
CA GLY A 185 17.73 -18.16 1.12
C GLY A 185 16.57 -18.79 0.35
N ILE A 186 16.13 -19.98 0.80
CA ILE A 186 15.03 -20.73 0.19
C ILE A 186 13.72 -20.16 0.75
N ASN A 187 13.10 -19.23 0.03
CA ASN A 187 11.96 -18.45 0.52
C ASN A 187 10.59 -18.95 0.05
N ARG A 188 10.55 -19.92 -0.86
CA ARG A 188 9.31 -20.56 -1.33
C ARG A 188 9.38 -22.07 -1.19
N ASP A 189 8.30 -22.76 -1.53
CA ASP A 189 8.16 -24.18 -1.32
C ASP A 189 9.20 -25.02 -2.04
N VAL A 190 9.61 -26.12 -1.39
CA VAL A 190 10.44 -27.18 -1.98
C VAL A 190 9.60 -28.46 -2.00
N THR A 191 9.35 -28.96 -3.20
CA THR A 191 8.40 -30.07 -3.41
C THR A 191 9.02 -31.18 -4.24
N LEU A 192 8.76 -32.43 -3.85
CA LEU A 192 8.94 -33.60 -4.70
C LEU A 192 7.59 -34.05 -5.25
N PHE A 193 7.52 -34.38 -6.52
CA PHE A 193 6.34 -35.01 -7.09
C PHE A 193 6.71 -36.06 -8.15
N THR A 194 5.79 -37.00 -8.35
CA THR A 194 6.00 -38.07 -9.32
C THR A 194 5.29 -37.78 -10.63
N LEU A 195 5.91 -38.22 -11.71
CA LEU A 195 5.31 -38.27 -13.03
C LEU A 195 5.34 -39.70 -13.57
N PRO A 196 4.28 -40.19 -14.17
CA PRO A 196 4.29 -41.50 -14.87
C PRO A 196 5.19 -41.40 -16.12
N ASN A 197 5.51 -42.53 -16.73
CA ASN A 197 6.31 -42.55 -17.97
C ASN A 197 5.64 -41.81 -19.14
N GLN A 198 4.33 -41.67 -19.08
CA GLN A 198 3.54 -40.89 -20.04
C GLN A 198 2.71 -39.86 -19.30
N TYR A 199 2.94 -38.57 -19.56
CA TYR A 199 2.33 -37.46 -18.79
C TYR A 199 1.99 -36.27 -19.68
N ILE A 200 1.14 -35.42 -19.14
CA ILE A 200 0.83 -34.09 -19.68
C ILE A 200 1.95 -33.13 -19.23
N GLU A 201 2.60 -32.48 -20.20
CA GLU A 201 3.68 -31.51 -19.92
C GLU A 201 3.15 -30.12 -19.66
N ASP A 202 2.11 -29.71 -20.42
CA ASP A 202 1.56 -28.35 -20.34
C ASP A 202 0.08 -28.32 -20.70
N ILE A 203 -0.64 -27.39 -20.07
CA ILE A 203 -2.02 -27.04 -20.41
C ILE A 203 -2.09 -25.52 -20.57
N THR A 204 -2.66 -25.06 -21.68
CA THR A 204 -2.97 -23.65 -21.91
C THR A 204 -4.46 -23.48 -22.14
N PHE A 205 -5.11 -22.71 -21.29
CA PHE A 205 -6.53 -22.38 -21.38
C PHE A 205 -6.71 -20.94 -21.86
N VAL A 206 -7.49 -20.75 -22.93
CA VAL A 206 -7.79 -19.45 -23.51
C VAL A 206 -9.29 -19.32 -23.73
N SER A 207 -9.87 -18.18 -23.42
CA SER A 207 -11.25 -17.83 -23.73
C SER A 207 -11.33 -16.55 -24.54
N GLU A 208 -12.17 -16.53 -25.54
CA GLU A 208 -12.36 -15.45 -26.51
C GLU A 208 -13.87 -15.24 -26.70
N ASN A 209 -14.25 -14.08 -27.29
CA ASN A 209 -15.65 -13.72 -27.55
C ASN A 209 -16.55 -13.83 -26.31
N CYS A 210 -16.00 -13.43 -25.14
CA CYS A 210 -16.69 -13.51 -23.86
C CYS A 210 -17.74 -12.38 -23.74
N VAL A 211 -19.00 -12.72 -23.99
CA VAL A 211 -20.12 -11.77 -23.92
C VAL A 211 -21.43 -12.50 -23.58
N ASN A 212 -22.33 -11.84 -22.84
CA ASN A 212 -23.69 -12.36 -22.56
C ASN A 212 -23.75 -13.78 -21.98
N ASN A 213 -22.79 -14.14 -21.11
CA ASN A 213 -22.66 -15.47 -20.50
C ASN A 213 -22.34 -16.59 -21.52
N GLU A 214 -21.65 -16.23 -22.60
CA GLU A 214 -21.15 -17.13 -23.63
C GLU A 214 -19.66 -16.87 -23.85
N ALA A 215 -18.91 -17.87 -24.33
CA ALA A 215 -17.51 -17.76 -24.69
C ALA A 215 -17.08 -18.87 -25.66
N ASP A 216 -16.10 -18.56 -26.51
CA ASP A 216 -15.33 -19.56 -27.25
C ASP A 216 -14.09 -19.91 -26.41
N ILE A 217 -13.95 -21.18 -26.07
CA ILE A 217 -12.74 -21.66 -25.36
C ILE A 217 -11.82 -22.41 -26.32
N ARG A 218 -10.53 -22.31 -26.06
CA ARG A 218 -9.47 -23.06 -26.70
C ARG A 218 -8.55 -23.64 -25.63
N ILE A 219 -8.46 -24.97 -25.60
CA ILE A 219 -7.59 -25.68 -24.67
C ILE A 219 -6.52 -26.39 -25.49
N ARG A 220 -5.26 -26.00 -25.23
CA ARG A 220 -4.09 -26.65 -25.80
C ARG A 220 -3.43 -27.50 -24.73
N VAL A 221 -3.31 -28.82 -24.98
CA VAL A 221 -2.61 -29.75 -24.10
C VAL A 221 -1.39 -30.27 -24.84
N GLN A 222 -0.25 -30.20 -24.18
CA GLN A 222 1.00 -30.75 -24.65
C GLN A 222 1.37 -31.98 -23.82
N THR A 223 1.65 -33.06 -24.48
CA THR A 223 2.20 -34.29 -23.90
C THR A 223 3.55 -34.60 -24.56
N GLN A 224 4.23 -35.62 -24.07
CA GLN A 224 5.43 -36.12 -24.72
C GLN A 224 5.14 -36.51 -26.19
N GLU A 225 6.16 -36.44 -27.04
CA GLU A 225 6.05 -36.89 -28.42
C GLU A 225 5.90 -38.43 -28.53
N ASN A 226 5.42 -38.90 -29.68
CA ASN A 226 5.27 -40.32 -30.01
C ASN A 226 4.28 -41.11 -29.11
N MET A 227 3.34 -40.42 -28.46
CA MET A 227 2.24 -41.05 -27.69
C MET A 227 1.11 -41.54 -28.58
N ASN A 228 1.43 -42.23 -29.68
CA ASN A 228 0.48 -42.69 -30.65
C ASN A 228 -0.68 -43.51 -30.02
N LYS A 229 -1.92 -43.09 -30.29
CA LYS A 229 -3.18 -43.67 -29.84
C LYS A 229 -3.54 -43.45 -28.37
N ALA A 230 -2.80 -42.68 -27.59
CA ALA A 230 -3.29 -42.25 -26.27
C ALA A 230 -4.50 -41.33 -26.43
N LEU A 231 -5.38 -41.34 -25.43
CA LEU A 231 -6.64 -40.60 -25.44
C LEU A 231 -6.57 -39.51 -24.40
N LEU A 232 -6.89 -38.28 -24.80
CA LEU A 232 -7.06 -37.14 -23.91
C LEU A 232 -8.55 -36.96 -23.64
N ARG A 233 -8.93 -37.00 -22.35
CA ARG A 233 -10.28 -36.65 -21.87
C ARG A 233 -10.17 -35.36 -21.05
N LEU A 234 -11.00 -34.38 -21.38
CA LEU A 234 -11.11 -33.15 -20.60
C LEU A 234 -12.55 -32.99 -20.12
N SER A 235 -12.73 -32.45 -18.90
CA SER A 235 -14.03 -31.97 -18.47
C SER A 235 -13.89 -30.60 -17.82
N ILE A 236 -14.89 -29.73 -17.99
CA ILE A 236 -15.01 -28.46 -17.31
C ILE A 236 -16.18 -28.55 -16.34
N GLN A 237 -15.94 -28.29 -15.08
CA GLN A 237 -16.94 -28.37 -14.02
C GLN A 237 -17.01 -27.01 -13.29
N ASP A 238 -18.21 -26.68 -12.79
CA ASP A 238 -18.34 -25.56 -11.86
C ASP A 238 -17.84 -25.94 -10.44
N GLU A 239 -17.80 -24.99 -9.53
CA GLU A 239 -17.34 -25.20 -8.14
C GLU A 239 -18.19 -26.20 -7.34
N ASN A 240 -19.42 -26.49 -7.81
CA ASN A 240 -20.32 -27.49 -7.21
C ASN A 240 -20.16 -28.88 -7.84
N GLY A 241 -19.20 -29.04 -8.75
CA GLY A 241 -18.98 -30.31 -9.47
C GLY A 241 -19.96 -30.59 -10.61
N ARG A 242 -20.80 -29.59 -11.00
CA ARG A 242 -21.70 -29.77 -12.16
C ARG A 242 -20.88 -29.65 -13.44
N ASN A 243 -21.01 -30.68 -14.27
CA ASN A 243 -20.36 -30.73 -15.55
C ASN A 243 -20.91 -29.66 -16.52
N ILE A 244 -20.00 -28.84 -17.07
CA ILE A 244 -20.31 -27.81 -18.08
C ILE A 244 -20.06 -28.36 -19.49
N SER A 245 -18.96 -29.09 -19.68
CA SER A 245 -18.62 -29.65 -20.99
C SER A 245 -17.56 -30.74 -20.89
N ASP A 246 -17.69 -31.77 -21.73
CA ASP A 246 -16.73 -32.85 -21.88
C ASP A 246 -16.12 -32.87 -23.27
N PHE A 247 -14.90 -33.39 -23.35
CA PHE A 247 -14.15 -33.54 -24.60
C PHE A 247 -13.36 -34.83 -24.58
N GLU A 248 -13.22 -35.46 -25.73
CA GLU A 248 -12.35 -36.60 -25.91
C GLU A 248 -11.66 -36.49 -27.26
N GLN A 249 -10.36 -36.69 -27.29
CA GLN A 249 -9.55 -36.62 -28.51
C GLN A 249 -8.33 -37.54 -28.43
N THR A 250 -8.05 -38.24 -29.53
CA THR A 250 -6.80 -39.01 -29.68
C THR A 250 -5.60 -38.05 -29.84
N ILE A 251 -4.52 -38.33 -29.12
CA ILE A 251 -3.31 -37.53 -29.18
C ILE A 251 -2.56 -37.73 -30.51
N PRO A 252 -2.24 -36.65 -31.23
CA PRO A 252 -1.42 -36.71 -32.44
C PRO A 252 0.04 -37.10 -32.12
N GLY A 253 0.78 -37.58 -33.15
CA GLY A 253 2.16 -38.03 -33.00
C GLY A 253 3.14 -36.94 -32.44
N ASN A 254 2.84 -35.66 -32.68
CA ASN A 254 3.63 -34.54 -32.13
C ASN A 254 3.27 -34.16 -30.67
N GLY A 255 2.40 -34.93 -30.02
CA GLY A 255 2.03 -34.71 -28.64
C GLY A 255 1.15 -33.48 -28.36
N ILE A 256 0.69 -32.75 -29.37
CA ILE A 256 -0.08 -31.50 -29.19
C ILE A 256 -1.55 -31.71 -29.56
N CYS A 257 -2.45 -31.54 -28.59
CA CYS A 257 -3.90 -31.49 -28.79
C CYS A 257 -4.42 -30.07 -28.67
N GLU A 258 -5.26 -29.64 -29.59
CA GLU A 258 -5.99 -28.37 -29.48
C GLU A 258 -7.49 -28.63 -29.63
N ILE A 259 -8.24 -28.23 -28.61
CA ILE A 259 -9.71 -28.39 -28.53
C ILE A 259 -10.31 -26.99 -28.53
N LYS A 260 -11.36 -26.79 -29.37
CA LYS A 260 -12.13 -25.54 -29.44
C LYS A 260 -13.59 -25.83 -29.19
N LYS A 261 -14.26 -25.01 -28.41
CA LYS A 261 -15.67 -25.17 -28.09
C LYS A 261 -16.33 -23.83 -27.77
N HIS A 262 -17.54 -23.68 -28.27
CA HIS A 262 -18.44 -22.62 -27.81
C HIS A 262 -19.20 -23.09 -26.57
N LEU A 263 -19.20 -22.27 -25.52
CA LEU A 263 -19.91 -22.49 -24.25
C LEU A 263 -21.01 -21.45 -24.09
N THR A 264 -22.17 -21.87 -23.61
CA THR A 264 -23.32 -21.02 -23.31
C THR A 264 -23.78 -21.22 -21.86
N ASN A 265 -24.54 -20.26 -21.31
CA ASN A 265 -25.06 -20.31 -19.94
C ASN A 265 -23.96 -20.49 -18.87
N ILE A 266 -22.84 -19.80 -19.08
CA ILE A 266 -21.69 -19.78 -18.19
C ILE A 266 -21.62 -18.44 -17.44
N HIS A 267 -20.86 -18.42 -16.34
CA HIS A 267 -20.53 -17.19 -15.65
C HIS A 267 -19.13 -16.75 -16.03
N LEU A 268 -19.01 -15.53 -16.53
CA LEU A 268 -17.72 -14.94 -16.90
C LEU A 268 -17.01 -14.44 -15.65
N TRP A 269 -15.71 -14.67 -15.57
CA TRP A 269 -14.87 -14.16 -14.48
C TRP A 269 -14.67 -12.65 -14.61
N THR A 270 -14.81 -11.95 -13.49
CA THR A 270 -14.45 -10.54 -13.33
C THR A 270 -13.89 -10.32 -11.93
N ALA A 271 -13.15 -9.21 -11.67
CA ALA A 271 -12.72 -8.88 -10.32
C ALA A 271 -13.88 -8.56 -9.36
N GLU A 272 -15.08 -8.31 -9.87
CA GLU A 272 -16.30 -8.05 -9.10
C GLU A 272 -17.11 -9.32 -8.86
N THR A 273 -16.99 -10.31 -9.74
CA THR A 273 -17.66 -11.62 -9.67
C THR A 273 -16.69 -12.71 -10.12
N PRO A 274 -15.76 -13.15 -9.22
CA PRO A 274 -14.67 -14.05 -9.58
C PRO A 274 -15.09 -15.52 -9.61
N VAL A 275 -15.89 -15.89 -10.60
CA VAL A 275 -16.35 -17.28 -10.79
C VAL A 275 -15.26 -18.10 -11.45
N LEU A 276 -14.90 -19.21 -10.83
CA LEU A 276 -13.91 -20.16 -11.33
C LEU A 276 -14.56 -21.49 -11.72
N TYR A 277 -13.90 -22.19 -12.64
CA TYR A 277 -14.24 -23.55 -13.09
C TYR A 277 -13.05 -24.46 -12.84
N ILE A 278 -13.30 -25.76 -12.75
CA ILE A 278 -12.28 -26.78 -12.64
C ILE A 278 -12.15 -27.45 -14.01
N LEU A 279 -10.95 -27.37 -14.60
CA LEU A 279 -10.56 -28.10 -15.79
C LEU A 279 -9.86 -29.39 -15.35
N GLU A 280 -10.50 -30.50 -15.57
CA GLU A 280 -9.93 -31.82 -15.35
C GLU A 280 -9.36 -32.38 -16.67
N ALA A 281 -8.11 -32.84 -16.64
CA ALA A 281 -7.43 -33.42 -17.80
C ALA A 281 -6.91 -34.82 -17.49
N TYR A 282 -7.42 -35.80 -18.19
CA TYR A 282 -7.04 -37.21 -18.06
C TYR A 282 -6.35 -37.69 -19.34
N LEU A 283 -5.10 -38.11 -19.18
CA LEU A 283 -4.38 -38.85 -20.23
C LEU A 283 -4.66 -40.35 -20.04
N CYS A 284 -5.21 -41.01 -21.05
CA CYS A 284 -5.59 -42.42 -20.97
C CYS A 284 -4.85 -43.24 -22.04
N ASN A 285 -4.60 -44.50 -21.77
CA ASN A 285 -4.10 -45.46 -22.76
C ASN A 285 -5.23 -45.91 -23.71
N THR A 286 -4.89 -46.74 -24.68
CA THR A 286 -5.86 -47.28 -25.67
C THR A 286 -6.95 -48.18 -25.07
N LYS A 287 -6.79 -48.65 -23.83
CA LYS A 287 -7.79 -49.44 -23.09
C LYS A 287 -8.70 -48.57 -22.23
N GLY A 288 -8.41 -47.26 -22.12
CA GLY A 288 -9.13 -46.31 -21.30
C GLY A 288 -8.60 -46.16 -19.85
N ASP A 289 -7.51 -46.86 -19.48
CA ASP A 289 -6.88 -46.70 -18.16
C ASP A 289 -6.21 -45.32 -18.06
N ILE A 290 -6.38 -44.63 -16.91
CA ILE A 290 -5.81 -43.35 -16.67
C ILE A 290 -4.31 -43.48 -16.41
N LEU A 291 -3.50 -42.81 -17.23
CA LEU A 291 -2.05 -42.71 -17.12
C LEU A 291 -1.63 -41.50 -16.29
N HIS A 292 -2.23 -40.35 -16.54
CA HIS A 292 -1.95 -39.11 -15.83
C HIS A 292 -3.23 -38.29 -15.68
N HIS A 293 -3.34 -37.57 -14.57
CA HIS A 293 -4.47 -36.68 -14.30
C HIS A 293 -3.95 -35.35 -13.78
N ILE A 294 -4.50 -34.25 -14.28
CA ILE A 294 -4.27 -32.90 -13.81
C ILE A 294 -5.61 -32.21 -13.59
N SER A 295 -5.77 -31.58 -12.43
CA SER A 295 -6.87 -30.68 -12.09
C SER A 295 -6.36 -29.25 -12.03
N HIS A 296 -7.01 -28.32 -12.76
CA HIS A 296 -6.57 -26.93 -12.82
C HIS A 296 -7.76 -25.99 -12.75
N ARG A 297 -7.68 -24.93 -11.93
CA ARG A 297 -8.73 -23.92 -11.85
C ARG A 297 -8.55 -22.90 -12.96
N VAL A 298 -9.63 -22.54 -13.63
CA VAL A 298 -9.65 -21.58 -14.73
C VAL A 298 -10.81 -20.60 -14.60
N GLY A 299 -10.61 -19.38 -15.05
CA GLY A 299 -11.66 -18.38 -15.16
C GLY A 299 -11.90 -18.03 -16.62
N ILE A 300 -13.17 -18.00 -17.03
CA ILE A 300 -13.55 -17.70 -18.41
C ILE A 300 -13.69 -16.19 -18.55
N ARG A 301 -12.77 -15.54 -19.28
CA ARG A 301 -12.76 -14.11 -19.50
C ARG A 301 -11.92 -13.71 -20.71
N GLU A 302 -12.22 -12.57 -21.31
CA GLU A 302 -11.44 -12.00 -22.40
C GLU A 302 -10.98 -10.58 -22.05
N ILE A 303 -9.67 -10.27 -22.25
CA ILE A 303 -9.08 -8.96 -22.01
C ILE A 303 -8.53 -8.41 -23.33
N LYS A 304 -8.86 -7.16 -23.67
CA LYS A 304 -8.41 -6.48 -24.90
C LYS A 304 -8.07 -5.02 -24.64
N ALA A 305 -7.12 -4.49 -25.43
CA ALA A 305 -6.98 -3.05 -25.63
C ALA A 305 -7.76 -2.66 -26.89
N VAL A 306 -8.77 -1.82 -26.72
CA VAL A 306 -9.65 -1.35 -27.80
C VAL A 306 -9.58 0.17 -27.89
N GLY A 307 -8.92 0.67 -28.94
CA GLY A 307 -8.62 2.09 -28.99
C GLY A 307 -7.77 2.53 -27.80
N ARG A 308 -8.29 3.39 -26.95
CA ARG A 308 -7.63 3.90 -25.75
C ARG A 308 -8.18 3.31 -24.44
N GLU A 309 -8.94 2.24 -24.50
CA GLU A 309 -9.55 1.58 -23.36
C GLU A 309 -9.02 0.16 -23.16
N ILE A 310 -9.04 -0.31 -21.92
CA ILE A 310 -8.90 -1.73 -21.57
C ILE A 310 -10.30 -2.27 -21.34
N THR A 311 -10.67 -3.31 -22.07
CA THR A 311 -11.97 -3.97 -21.94
C THR A 311 -11.83 -5.38 -21.39
N LEU A 312 -12.69 -5.74 -20.45
CA LEU A 312 -12.88 -7.11 -19.97
C LEU A 312 -14.28 -7.58 -20.36
N ASN A 313 -14.38 -8.73 -21.03
CA ASN A 313 -15.64 -9.26 -21.49
C ASN A 313 -16.47 -8.22 -22.29
N GLY A 314 -15.78 -7.45 -23.14
CA GLY A 314 -16.36 -6.40 -23.99
C GLY A 314 -16.71 -5.09 -23.27
N LYS A 315 -16.50 -4.96 -21.95
CA LYS A 315 -16.81 -3.73 -21.20
C LYS A 315 -15.53 -3.02 -20.72
N PRO A 316 -15.44 -1.69 -20.83
CA PRO A 316 -14.32 -0.93 -20.25
C PRO A 316 -14.22 -1.12 -18.75
N ILE A 317 -12.99 -1.30 -18.24
CA ILE A 317 -12.69 -1.44 -16.83
C ILE A 317 -11.77 -0.32 -16.34
N LEU A 318 -11.90 0.02 -15.03
CA LEU A 318 -11.04 1.00 -14.38
C LEU A 318 -10.16 0.30 -13.32
N LEU A 319 -8.84 0.48 -13.44
CA LEU A 319 -7.85 -0.16 -12.58
C LEU A 319 -7.52 0.74 -11.38
N ARG A 320 -8.03 0.37 -10.20
CA ARG A 320 -7.79 1.00 -8.89
C ARG A 320 -6.70 0.20 -8.18
N GLY A 321 -5.44 0.59 -8.34
CA GLY A 321 -4.33 -0.29 -8.03
C GLY A 321 -3.35 0.21 -6.99
N VAL A 322 -2.54 -0.77 -6.56
CA VAL A 322 -1.32 -0.58 -5.77
C VAL A 322 -0.19 -1.44 -6.32
N CYS A 323 1.05 -1.01 -6.12
CA CYS A 323 2.22 -1.87 -6.24
C CYS A 323 2.40 -2.66 -4.94
N ALA A 324 2.72 -3.94 -5.05
CA ALA A 324 2.99 -4.80 -3.91
C ALA A 324 4.27 -5.61 -4.13
N SER A 325 4.97 -5.93 -3.05
CA SER A 325 6.16 -6.78 -3.00
C SER A 325 6.11 -7.69 -1.78
N GLU A 326 6.88 -8.77 -1.81
CA GLU A 326 7.00 -9.70 -0.67
C GLU A 326 8.09 -9.19 0.29
N VAL A 327 7.74 -8.23 1.14
CA VAL A 327 8.62 -7.65 2.15
C VAL A 327 7.88 -7.53 3.47
N HIS A 328 8.14 -8.46 4.36
CA HIS A 328 7.49 -8.51 5.67
C HIS A 328 8.55 -8.50 6.78
N PRO A 329 8.39 -7.70 7.86
CA PRO A 329 9.43 -7.55 8.89
C PRO A 329 9.85 -8.86 9.55
N TYR A 330 8.93 -9.82 9.70
CA TYR A 330 9.19 -11.11 10.38
C TYR A 330 9.36 -12.30 9.44
N LEU A 331 8.78 -12.23 8.23
CA LEU A 331 8.80 -13.32 7.27
C LEU A 331 9.83 -13.09 6.15
N GLY A 332 10.30 -11.85 6.01
CA GLY A 332 11.06 -11.47 4.84
C GLY A 332 10.22 -11.59 3.56
N SER A 333 10.68 -12.36 2.60
CA SER A 333 9.94 -12.69 1.37
C SER A 333 9.26 -14.09 1.41
N ALA A 334 9.31 -14.78 2.55
CA ALA A 334 8.70 -16.11 2.72
C ALA A 334 7.23 -15.99 3.15
N TYR A 335 6.39 -15.45 2.27
CA TYR A 335 4.97 -15.24 2.51
C TYR A 335 4.20 -16.55 2.58
N THR A 336 3.19 -16.58 3.47
CA THR A 336 2.25 -17.68 3.58
C THR A 336 0.91 -17.34 2.94
N ARG A 337 0.03 -18.36 2.75
CA ARG A 337 -1.35 -18.17 2.27
C ARG A 337 -2.12 -17.22 3.19
N GLU A 338 -1.97 -17.39 4.49
CA GLU A 338 -2.68 -16.61 5.51
C GLU A 338 -2.27 -15.13 5.45
N GLU A 339 -0.97 -14.84 5.29
CA GLU A 339 -0.51 -13.45 5.20
C GLU A 339 -1.00 -12.79 3.91
N TRP A 340 -0.89 -13.45 2.75
CA TRP A 340 -1.44 -12.91 1.52
C TRP A 340 -2.96 -12.73 1.59
N GLN A 341 -3.69 -13.69 2.16
CA GLN A 341 -5.14 -13.58 2.33
C GLN A 341 -5.53 -12.38 3.20
N LYS A 342 -4.81 -12.15 4.30
CA LYS A 342 -5.00 -10.99 5.19
C LYS A 342 -4.79 -9.68 4.43
N GLN A 343 -3.70 -9.55 3.69
CA GLN A 343 -3.39 -8.35 2.93
C GLN A 343 -4.39 -8.09 1.80
N LEU A 344 -4.74 -9.11 1.03
CA LEU A 344 -5.72 -9.01 -0.05
C LEU A 344 -7.11 -8.64 0.47
N LEU A 345 -7.55 -9.18 1.61
CA LEU A 345 -8.80 -8.76 2.26
C LEU A 345 -8.77 -7.27 2.64
N GLN A 346 -7.62 -6.78 3.12
CA GLN A 346 -7.46 -5.38 3.46
C GLN A 346 -7.44 -4.48 2.22
N MET A 347 -6.82 -4.93 1.13
CA MET A 347 -6.88 -4.26 -0.18
C MET A 347 -8.33 -4.18 -0.70
N LYS A 348 -9.12 -5.25 -0.58
CA LYS A 348 -10.56 -5.23 -0.94
C LYS A 348 -11.34 -4.20 -0.12
N LYS A 349 -11.08 -4.10 1.18
CA LYS A 349 -11.70 -3.08 2.04
C LYS A 349 -11.33 -1.66 1.62
N ALA A 350 -10.17 -1.46 1.00
CA ALA A 350 -9.75 -0.18 0.41
C ALA A 350 -10.26 0.02 -1.03
N HIS A 351 -11.10 -0.87 -1.55
CA HIS A 351 -11.64 -0.87 -2.91
C HIS A 351 -10.59 -1.01 -4.02
N ILE A 352 -9.43 -1.55 -3.67
CA ILE A 352 -8.39 -1.90 -4.64
C ILE A 352 -8.87 -3.12 -5.43
N ASN A 353 -8.79 -3.05 -6.75
CA ASN A 353 -9.14 -4.13 -7.67
C ASN A 353 -7.97 -4.56 -8.56
N PHE A 354 -6.82 -3.88 -8.46
CA PHE A 354 -5.67 -4.09 -9.32
C PHE A 354 -4.38 -4.10 -8.52
N ILE A 355 -3.48 -5.05 -8.81
CA ILE A 355 -2.17 -5.18 -8.15
C ILE A 355 -1.09 -5.30 -9.23
N ARG A 356 -0.05 -4.45 -9.14
CA ARG A 356 1.20 -4.65 -9.88
C ARG A 356 2.20 -5.35 -8.97
N THR A 357 2.73 -6.48 -9.43
CA THR A 357 3.78 -7.20 -8.72
C THR A 357 5.12 -6.48 -8.95
N ALA A 358 5.63 -5.82 -7.93
CA ALA A 358 6.82 -4.98 -8.06
C ALA A 358 8.02 -5.60 -7.32
N HIS A 359 9.06 -6.08 -7.99
CA HIS A 359 9.31 -6.07 -9.45
C HIS A 359 9.66 -7.49 -9.91
N TYR A 360 8.84 -8.46 -9.53
CA TYR A 360 9.02 -9.88 -9.80
C TYR A 360 7.71 -10.64 -9.64
N PRO A 361 7.57 -11.84 -10.22
CA PRO A 361 6.38 -12.66 -10.01
C PRO A 361 6.33 -13.16 -8.56
N MET A 362 5.16 -12.99 -7.91
CA MET A 362 4.93 -13.36 -6.51
C MET A 362 4.91 -14.88 -6.30
N HIS A 363 4.82 -15.29 -5.04
CA HIS A 363 4.54 -16.68 -4.69
C HIS A 363 3.31 -17.20 -5.44
N PRO A 364 3.29 -18.44 -5.98
CA PRO A 364 2.15 -18.98 -6.76
C PRO A 364 0.80 -18.82 -6.06
N ILE A 365 0.76 -18.98 -4.75
CA ILE A 365 -0.45 -18.87 -3.95
C ILE A 365 -1.12 -17.48 -4.00
N PHE A 366 -0.34 -16.43 -4.31
CA PHE A 366 -0.85 -15.07 -4.51
C PHE A 366 -1.83 -15.01 -5.68
N TYR A 367 -1.50 -15.66 -6.79
CA TYR A 367 -2.34 -15.68 -8.00
C TYR A 367 -3.61 -16.48 -7.78
N ASP A 368 -3.52 -17.64 -7.11
CA ASP A 368 -4.68 -18.41 -6.69
C ASP A 368 -5.66 -17.56 -5.88
N LEU A 369 -5.14 -16.81 -4.91
CA LEU A 369 -5.96 -15.91 -4.09
C LEU A 369 -6.51 -14.73 -4.89
N CYS A 370 -5.75 -14.18 -5.84
CA CYS A 370 -6.23 -13.13 -6.75
C CYS A 370 -7.36 -13.64 -7.66
N ASP A 371 -7.26 -14.86 -8.13
CA ASP A 371 -8.31 -15.52 -8.91
C ASP A 371 -9.59 -15.72 -8.09
N GLU A 372 -9.45 -16.24 -6.86
CA GLU A 372 -10.55 -16.52 -5.90
C GLU A 372 -11.24 -15.25 -5.41
N MET A 373 -10.44 -14.22 -5.07
CA MET A 373 -10.95 -13.00 -4.45
C MET A 373 -11.30 -11.92 -5.47
N GLY A 374 -10.90 -12.09 -6.72
CA GLY A 374 -11.20 -11.17 -7.82
C GLY A 374 -10.31 -9.93 -7.82
N PHE A 375 -9.04 -10.08 -8.18
CA PHE A 375 -8.12 -8.97 -8.47
C PHE A 375 -7.66 -9.04 -9.91
N TYR A 376 -7.44 -7.90 -10.53
CA TYR A 376 -6.65 -7.79 -11.75
C TYR A 376 -5.17 -7.70 -11.38
N VAL A 377 -4.32 -8.42 -12.07
CA VAL A 377 -2.87 -8.45 -11.82
C VAL A 377 -2.11 -8.00 -13.05
N CYS A 378 -1.18 -7.08 -12.84
CA CYS A 378 -0.07 -6.79 -13.74
C CYS A 378 1.13 -7.58 -13.23
N ASP A 379 1.41 -8.71 -13.85
CA ASP A 379 2.49 -9.60 -13.45
C ASP A 379 3.80 -9.18 -14.11
N GLU A 380 4.84 -8.97 -13.32
CA GLU A 380 6.08 -8.39 -13.79
C GLU A 380 7.18 -9.45 -13.92
N ILE A 381 7.77 -9.50 -15.13
CA ILE A 381 8.92 -10.37 -15.41
C ILE A 381 10.12 -9.85 -14.58
N PRO A 382 10.87 -10.74 -13.89
CA PRO A 382 11.95 -10.36 -12.98
C PRO A 382 13.20 -9.88 -13.74
N LEU A 383 13.08 -8.70 -14.34
CA LEU A 383 14.11 -8.01 -15.12
C LEU A 383 14.28 -6.58 -14.59
N ALA A 384 14.34 -6.43 -13.27
CA ALA A 384 14.55 -5.13 -12.62
C ALA A 384 16.05 -4.85 -12.58
N SER A 385 16.52 -3.87 -13.34
CA SER A 385 17.92 -3.46 -13.29
C SER A 385 18.07 -1.96 -13.54
N ARG A 386 18.52 -1.23 -12.54
CA ARG A 386 18.93 0.18 -12.70
C ARG A 386 20.26 0.34 -13.45
N GLY A 387 21.08 -0.69 -13.53
CA GLY A 387 22.47 -0.59 -14.04
C GLY A 387 22.64 -0.75 -15.54
N GLY A 388 21.67 -1.20 -16.28
CA GLY A 388 21.77 -1.36 -17.75
C GLY A 388 22.82 -2.35 -18.25
N GLU A 389 23.86 -2.66 -17.47
CA GLU A 389 24.95 -3.54 -17.89
C GLU A 389 24.49 -4.95 -18.26
N TYR A 390 23.62 -5.55 -17.43
CA TYR A 390 23.11 -6.90 -17.68
C TYR A 390 22.16 -6.94 -18.89
N LEU A 391 21.41 -5.87 -19.11
CA LEU A 391 20.43 -5.79 -20.19
C LEU A 391 21.08 -5.51 -21.56
N THR A 392 22.32 -5.05 -21.60
CA THR A 392 23.08 -4.75 -22.84
C THR A 392 24.16 -5.76 -23.17
N ASP A 393 24.46 -6.66 -22.23
CA ASP A 393 25.50 -7.68 -22.42
C ASP A 393 24.86 -9.01 -22.89
N ASN A 394 25.16 -9.40 -24.12
CA ASN A 394 24.60 -10.58 -24.75
C ASN A 394 24.82 -11.90 -23.97
N LYS A 395 25.74 -11.92 -23.01
CA LYS A 395 25.94 -13.12 -22.17
C LYS A 395 24.72 -13.40 -21.25
N TYR A 396 23.86 -12.41 -21.00
CA TYR A 396 22.63 -12.57 -20.20
C TYR A 396 21.36 -12.84 -21.04
N ASN A 397 21.48 -12.94 -22.39
CA ASN A 397 20.31 -13.16 -23.25
C ASN A 397 19.52 -14.42 -22.87
N THR A 398 20.25 -15.52 -22.57
CA THR A 398 19.62 -16.78 -22.13
C THR A 398 18.83 -16.60 -20.81
N GLU A 399 19.42 -15.91 -19.85
CA GLU A 399 18.74 -15.60 -18.56
C GLU A 399 17.48 -14.74 -18.74
N ILE A 400 17.55 -13.75 -19.63
CA ILE A 400 16.40 -12.88 -19.95
C ILE A 400 15.30 -13.69 -20.60
N GLU A 401 15.64 -14.57 -21.53
CA GLU A 401 14.71 -15.45 -22.23
C GLU A 401 14.07 -16.47 -21.26
N GLU A 402 14.87 -17.15 -20.45
CA GLU A 402 14.41 -18.13 -19.45
C GLU A 402 13.50 -17.51 -18.41
N ARG A 403 13.84 -16.35 -17.84
CA ARG A 403 13.01 -15.62 -16.88
C ARG A 403 11.67 -15.24 -17.49
N THR A 404 11.68 -14.78 -18.76
CA THR A 404 10.46 -14.42 -19.50
C THR A 404 9.58 -15.65 -19.74
N ILE A 405 10.15 -16.73 -20.30
CA ILE A 405 9.42 -17.96 -20.58
C ILE A 405 8.84 -18.57 -19.30
N THR A 406 9.63 -18.64 -18.25
CA THR A 406 9.22 -19.27 -16.99
C THR A 406 8.09 -18.50 -16.32
N THR A 407 8.19 -17.16 -16.25
CA THR A 407 7.11 -16.33 -15.68
C THR A 407 5.80 -16.53 -16.44
N ILE A 408 5.81 -16.36 -17.77
CA ILE A 408 4.61 -16.49 -18.58
C ILE A 408 4.03 -17.91 -18.51
N SER A 409 4.88 -18.92 -18.62
CA SER A 409 4.43 -20.33 -18.62
C SER A 409 3.81 -20.73 -17.28
N ARG A 410 4.32 -20.20 -16.16
CA ARG A 410 3.77 -20.46 -14.84
C ARG A 410 2.36 -19.86 -14.69
N ASP A 411 2.20 -18.59 -15.11
CA ASP A 411 1.04 -17.78 -14.69
C ASP A 411 -0.01 -17.56 -15.80
N LYS A 412 0.23 -18.08 -17.01
CA LYS A 412 -0.65 -17.87 -18.19
C LYS A 412 -2.09 -18.36 -18.05
N ASN A 413 -2.38 -19.26 -17.12
CA ASN A 413 -3.75 -19.78 -16.91
C ASN A 413 -4.53 -19.02 -15.84
N HIS A 414 -3.89 -18.14 -15.02
CA HIS A 414 -4.58 -17.33 -14.03
C HIS A 414 -5.46 -16.27 -14.67
N PRO A 415 -6.79 -16.27 -14.45
CA PRO A 415 -7.67 -15.25 -15.00
C PRO A 415 -7.40 -13.85 -14.43
N SER A 416 -6.86 -13.75 -13.22
CA SER A 416 -6.47 -12.50 -12.59
C SER A 416 -5.37 -11.76 -13.35
N VAL A 417 -4.41 -12.48 -13.93
CA VAL A 417 -3.32 -11.88 -14.73
C VAL A 417 -3.89 -11.33 -16.02
N ILE A 418 -3.91 -10.00 -16.17
CA ILE A 418 -4.45 -9.31 -17.35
C ILE A 418 -3.39 -8.58 -18.17
N ILE A 419 -2.26 -8.24 -17.53
CA ILE A 419 -1.16 -7.51 -18.15
C ILE A 419 0.16 -8.21 -17.80
N TRP A 420 1.02 -8.41 -18.79
CA TRP A 420 2.43 -8.75 -18.62
C TRP A 420 3.24 -7.47 -18.59
N SER A 421 3.91 -7.19 -17.48
CA SER A 421 4.90 -6.13 -17.36
C SER A 421 6.28 -6.66 -17.76
N LEU A 422 6.91 -5.98 -18.71
CA LEU A 422 8.13 -6.45 -19.37
C LEU A 422 9.42 -6.14 -18.59
N GLY A 423 9.31 -6.08 -17.28
CA GLY A 423 10.37 -5.69 -16.33
C GLY A 423 10.28 -4.22 -15.92
N ASN A 424 11.09 -3.80 -14.94
CA ASN A 424 11.06 -2.47 -14.38
C ASN A 424 12.16 -1.57 -14.92
N GLU A 425 11.80 -0.41 -15.49
CA GLU A 425 12.70 0.68 -15.88
C GLU A 425 13.89 0.27 -16.81
N ASN A 426 13.79 -0.87 -17.47
CA ASN A 426 14.82 -1.35 -18.38
C ASN A 426 14.51 -0.95 -19.83
N ARG A 427 15.21 0.01 -20.39
CA ARG A 427 14.87 0.66 -21.66
C ARG A 427 15.31 -0.12 -22.92
N THR A 428 16.30 -1.00 -22.80
CA THR A 428 17.04 -1.55 -23.95
C THR A 428 16.44 -2.80 -24.53
N ILE A 429 15.75 -3.63 -23.75
CA ILE A 429 15.27 -4.94 -24.17
C ILE A 429 13.75 -5.07 -24.25
N ALA A 430 12.99 -4.02 -23.88
CA ALA A 430 11.52 -4.09 -23.81
C ALA A 430 10.89 -4.57 -25.13
N GLY A 431 11.43 -4.20 -26.29
CA GLY A 431 10.93 -4.62 -27.59
C GLY A 431 11.12 -6.11 -27.86
N SER A 432 12.29 -6.68 -27.62
CA SER A 432 12.58 -8.11 -27.82
C SER A 432 11.75 -8.98 -26.85
N VAL A 433 11.66 -8.56 -25.58
CA VAL A 433 10.83 -9.22 -24.57
C VAL A 433 9.35 -9.15 -24.95
N ALA A 434 8.86 -8.00 -25.43
CA ALA A 434 7.47 -7.86 -25.91
C ALA A 434 7.12 -8.84 -27.03
N THR A 435 8.02 -9.01 -27.99
CA THR A 435 7.86 -9.97 -29.10
C THR A 435 7.86 -11.42 -28.59
N LEU A 436 8.74 -11.75 -27.65
CA LEU A 436 8.79 -13.09 -27.04
C LEU A 436 7.49 -13.37 -26.26
N VAL A 437 7.06 -12.45 -25.40
CA VAL A 437 5.82 -12.58 -24.63
C VAL A 437 4.61 -12.78 -25.55
N LYS A 438 4.50 -11.98 -26.61
CA LYS A 438 3.42 -12.13 -27.61
C LYS A 438 3.42 -13.49 -28.28
N LYS A 439 4.59 -14.07 -28.54
CA LYS A 439 4.73 -15.41 -29.12
C LYS A 439 4.22 -16.48 -28.15
N ILE A 440 4.49 -16.34 -26.85
CA ILE A 440 4.10 -17.32 -25.81
C ILE A 440 2.63 -17.14 -25.45
N ASP A 441 2.22 -15.92 -25.14
CA ASP A 441 0.84 -15.56 -24.80
C ASP A 441 0.36 -14.31 -25.55
N PRO A 442 -0.34 -14.49 -26.68
CA PRO A 442 -0.90 -13.39 -27.46
C PRO A 442 -2.16 -12.79 -26.82
N THR A 443 -2.75 -13.43 -25.80
CA THR A 443 -4.08 -13.12 -25.28
C THR A 443 -4.11 -11.99 -24.25
N ARG A 444 -3.02 -11.83 -23.49
CA ARG A 444 -2.91 -10.78 -22.45
C ARG A 444 -2.26 -9.51 -22.98
N LEU A 445 -2.52 -8.43 -22.27
CA LEU A 445 -1.93 -7.13 -22.56
C LEU A 445 -0.43 -7.14 -22.20
N ARG A 446 0.33 -6.29 -22.88
CA ARG A 446 1.79 -6.14 -22.67
C ARG A 446 2.12 -4.66 -22.53
N GLY A 447 2.82 -4.34 -21.47
CA GLY A 447 3.26 -3.00 -21.20
C GLY A 447 4.67 -2.97 -20.58
N PHE A 448 5.29 -1.82 -20.67
CA PHE A 448 6.59 -1.61 -20.09
C PHE A 448 6.62 -0.31 -19.29
N PRO A 449 6.93 -0.37 -17.97
CA PRO A 449 7.04 0.81 -17.14
C PRO A 449 8.21 1.70 -17.56
N GLN A 450 7.90 2.94 -17.95
CA GLN A 450 8.88 3.90 -18.48
C GLN A 450 9.14 5.01 -17.49
N ILE A 451 10.42 5.39 -17.36
CA ILE A 451 10.81 6.60 -16.64
C ILE A 451 10.41 7.84 -17.46
N ARG A 452 10.13 8.93 -16.76
CA ARG A 452 9.67 10.23 -17.26
C ARG A 452 10.32 10.73 -18.55
N ASP A 453 11.63 10.54 -18.70
CA ASP A 453 12.42 11.22 -19.72
C ASP A 453 12.29 10.66 -21.15
N ASN A 454 11.81 9.44 -21.30
CA ASN A 454 11.65 8.78 -22.60
C ASN A 454 10.19 8.60 -23.02
N MET A 455 9.22 9.06 -22.22
CA MET A 455 7.79 8.89 -22.53
C MET A 455 7.41 9.47 -23.88
N MET A 456 7.99 10.58 -24.29
CA MET A 456 7.64 11.24 -25.56
C MET A 456 7.91 10.37 -26.77
N THR A 457 9.09 9.78 -26.83
CA THR A 457 9.47 8.90 -27.97
C THR A 457 8.55 7.68 -28.04
N ILE A 458 8.14 7.14 -26.90
CA ILE A 458 7.34 5.92 -26.81
C ILE A 458 5.85 6.21 -27.08
N ILE A 459 5.33 7.35 -26.63
CA ILE A 459 3.96 7.78 -26.92
C ILE A 459 3.75 7.96 -28.44
N GLU A 460 4.72 8.52 -29.12
CA GLU A 460 4.65 8.78 -30.57
C GLU A 460 4.84 7.51 -31.39
N ASN A 461 5.76 6.63 -30.95
CA ASN A 461 6.12 5.39 -31.66
C ASN A 461 6.23 4.20 -30.69
N PRO A 462 5.11 3.69 -30.15
CA PRO A 462 5.16 2.50 -29.31
C PRO A 462 5.60 1.28 -30.12
N HIS A 463 6.35 0.37 -29.50
CA HIS A 463 6.68 -0.91 -30.13
C HIS A 463 5.38 -1.65 -30.50
N PRO A 464 5.27 -2.26 -31.70
CA PRO A 464 4.00 -2.85 -32.21
C PRO A 464 3.45 -3.99 -31.35
N ASP A 465 4.29 -4.62 -30.54
CA ASP A 465 3.88 -5.69 -29.62
C ASP A 465 3.55 -5.19 -28.20
N ILE A 466 3.65 -3.88 -27.94
CA ILE A 466 3.17 -3.22 -26.72
C ILE A 466 1.80 -2.63 -26.98
N ASN A 467 0.82 -2.91 -26.13
CA ASN A 467 -0.57 -2.46 -26.29
C ASN A 467 -1.12 -1.70 -25.09
N VAL A 468 -0.28 -1.44 -24.05
CA VAL A 468 -0.56 -0.53 -22.95
C VAL A 468 0.67 0.34 -22.69
N LEU A 469 0.49 1.67 -22.69
CA LEU A 469 1.53 2.59 -22.23
C LEU A 469 1.55 2.58 -20.71
N MET A 470 2.72 2.49 -20.13
CA MET A 470 2.93 2.51 -18.68
C MET A 470 3.90 3.62 -18.30
N GLY A 471 3.58 4.39 -17.26
CA GLY A 471 4.42 5.51 -16.84
C GLY A 471 4.57 5.62 -15.32
N HIS A 472 5.75 6.12 -14.88
CA HIS A 472 6.08 6.35 -13.47
C HIS A 472 6.16 7.85 -13.17
N TYR A 473 5.44 8.29 -12.13
CA TYR A 473 5.56 9.64 -11.52
C TYR A 473 5.52 10.79 -12.51
N LEU A 474 4.63 10.74 -13.51
CA LEU A 474 4.51 11.81 -14.50
C LEU A 474 3.96 13.08 -13.85
N ASN A 475 4.58 14.22 -14.16
CA ASN A 475 4.06 15.52 -13.77
C ASN A 475 2.90 15.98 -14.67
N GLU A 476 2.20 17.06 -14.29
CA GLU A 476 1.02 17.58 -14.99
C GLU A 476 1.26 17.79 -16.49
N LYS A 477 2.39 18.39 -16.87
CA LYS A 477 2.71 18.66 -18.29
C LYS A 477 2.89 17.36 -19.09
N GLN A 478 3.53 16.35 -18.48
CA GLN A 478 3.72 15.04 -19.11
C GLN A 478 2.38 14.31 -19.25
N LEU A 479 1.52 14.38 -18.23
CA LEU A 479 0.16 13.83 -18.30
C LEU A 479 -0.70 14.53 -19.37
N ASP A 480 -0.55 15.85 -19.59
CA ASP A 480 -1.21 16.57 -20.69
C ASP A 480 -0.78 16.04 -22.05
N ILE A 481 0.50 15.76 -22.22
CA ILE A 481 1.04 15.21 -23.46
C ILE A 481 0.49 13.80 -23.71
N VAL A 482 0.45 12.95 -22.68
CA VAL A 482 -0.15 11.60 -22.77
C VAL A 482 -1.63 11.72 -23.18
N ALA A 483 -2.38 12.59 -22.52
CA ALA A 483 -3.80 12.81 -22.82
C ALA A 483 -4.06 13.19 -24.27
N GLN A 484 -3.18 14.02 -24.85
CA GLN A 484 -3.31 14.52 -26.22
C GLN A 484 -2.79 13.54 -27.29
N LYS A 485 -1.68 12.82 -27.01
CA LYS A 485 -0.94 12.09 -28.05
C LYS A 485 -1.06 10.57 -27.97
N ALA A 486 -1.39 9.99 -26.82
CA ALA A 486 -1.50 8.55 -26.68
C ALA A 486 -2.59 7.96 -27.59
N LYS A 487 -2.26 6.91 -28.33
CA LYS A 487 -3.17 6.20 -29.23
C LYS A 487 -3.69 4.87 -28.66
N ILE A 488 -3.06 4.37 -27.62
CA ILE A 488 -3.38 3.14 -26.88
C ILE A 488 -3.60 3.47 -25.40
N PRO A 489 -4.20 2.59 -24.60
CA PRO A 489 -4.46 2.83 -23.18
C PRO A 489 -3.21 3.26 -22.42
N PHE A 490 -3.36 4.16 -21.44
CA PHE A 490 -2.31 4.61 -20.55
C PHE A 490 -2.61 4.25 -19.10
N LEU A 491 -1.66 3.59 -18.43
CA LEU A 491 -1.69 3.18 -17.03
C LEU A 491 -0.55 3.86 -16.27
N GLN A 492 -0.85 4.54 -15.17
CA GLN A 492 0.18 5.01 -14.24
C GLN A 492 0.62 3.83 -13.35
N THR A 493 1.72 3.19 -13.68
CA THR A 493 2.20 1.98 -12.98
C THR A 493 2.93 2.26 -11.67
N GLU A 494 3.34 3.51 -11.46
CA GLU A 494 3.75 4.03 -10.15
C GLU A 494 3.34 5.50 -10.07
N TYR A 495 2.52 5.84 -9.09
CA TYR A 495 2.12 7.22 -8.81
C TYR A 495 1.79 7.40 -7.33
N ALA A 496 1.59 8.65 -6.93
CA ALA A 496 1.20 8.98 -5.56
C ALA A 496 2.08 8.26 -4.53
N HIS A 497 3.40 8.40 -4.68
CA HIS A 497 4.37 7.80 -3.77
C HIS A 497 4.16 8.36 -2.36
N SER A 498 3.83 7.50 -1.40
CA SER A 498 3.48 7.92 -0.05
C SER A 498 4.67 8.60 0.66
N LEU A 499 5.86 8.02 0.62
CA LEU A 499 7.09 8.56 1.22
C LEU A 499 6.86 9.28 2.56
N GLY A 500 6.32 8.57 3.51
CA GLY A 500 5.85 9.10 4.77
C GLY A 500 4.58 9.95 4.59
N LEU A 501 4.68 11.27 4.49
CA LEU A 501 3.51 12.16 4.35
C LEU A 501 3.30 12.70 2.92
N GLY A 502 4.08 12.24 1.95
CA GLY A 502 4.19 12.81 0.61
C GLY A 502 3.08 12.47 -0.40
N PHE A 503 1.87 12.20 0.03
CA PHE A 503 0.76 11.67 -0.76
C PHE A 503 -0.15 12.74 -1.40
N GLU A 504 0.30 13.98 -1.51
CA GLU A 504 -0.53 15.12 -1.94
C GLU A 504 -1.09 14.98 -3.36
N ASP A 505 -0.33 14.34 -4.26
CA ASP A 505 -0.74 14.22 -5.67
C ASP A 505 -1.85 13.20 -5.91
N PHE A 506 -2.22 12.37 -4.95
CA PHE A 506 -3.16 11.29 -5.15
C PHE A 506 -4.57 11.77 -5.54
N GLU A 507 -5.14 12.73 -4.79
CA GLU A 507 -6.48 13.27 -5.09
C GLU A 507 -6.54 13.82 -6.53
N ARG A 508 -5.55 14.63 -6.91
CA ARG A 508 -5.48 15.25 -8.22
C ARG A 508 -5.25 14.25 -9.36
N ASN A 509 -4.32 13.33 -9.19
CA ASN A 509 -4.04 12.30 -10.20
C ASN A 509 -5.23 11.37 -10.40
N TRP A 510 -5.93 11.01 -9.32
CA TRP A 510 -7.11 10.16 -9.41
C TRP A 510 -8.27 10.87 -10.13
N GLU A 511 -8.55 12.12 -9.82
CA GLU A 511 -9.52 12.93 -10.54
C GLU A 511 -9.18 13.03 -12.04
N ARG A 512 -7.90 13.16 -12.35
CA ARG A 512 -7.43 13.17 -13.73
C ARG A 512 -7.65 11.84 -14.42
N ILE A 513 -7.37 10.73 -13.79
CA ILE A 513 -7.62 9.37 -14.30
C ILE A 513 -9.11 9.20 -14.61
N LEU A 514 -9.99 9.62 -13.71
CA LEU A 514 -11.44 9.49 -13.88
C LEU A 514 -12.00 10.30 -15.08
N HIS A 515 -11.39 11.44 -15.39
CA HIS A 515 -11.97 12.40 -16.34
C HIS A 515 -11.19 12.54 -17.66
N THR A 516 -10.06 11.81 -17.83
CA THR A 516 -9.25 11.86 -19.05
C THR A 516 -9.45 10.60 -19.88
N PRO A 517 -10.05 10.68 -21.09
CA PRO A 517 -10.18 9.50 -21.95
C PRO A 517 -8.84 8.84 -22.25
N GLY A 518 -8.77 7.54 -22.14
CA GLY A 518 -7.57 6.76 -22.38
C GLY A 518 -6.68 6.56 -21.14
N PHE A 519 -6.98 7.21 -20.01
CA PHE A 519 -6.38 6.87 -18.72
C PHE A 519 -7.20 5.73 -18.11
N VAL A 520 -6.58 4.57 -17.94
CA VAL A 520 -7.29 3.34 -17.56
C VAL A 520 -7.10 2.96 -16.09
N GLY A 521 -6.38 3.79 -15.34
CA GLY A 521 -6.13 3.58 -13.92
C GLY A 521 -4.69 3.84 -13.50
N GLY A 522 -4.32 3.33 -12.32
CA GLY A 522 -2.97 3.43 -11.80
C GLY A 522 -2.71 2.49 -10.63
N ALA A 523 -1.42 2.27 -10.32
CA ALA A 523 -0.96 1.56 -9.13
C ALA A 523 -0.17 2.52 -8.23
N ILE A 524 -0.67 2.73 -7.02
CA ILE A 524 -0.02 3.57 -6.00
C ILE A 524 1.28 2.90 -5.57
N TRP A 525 2.34 3.66 -5.43
CA TRP A 525 3.57 3.22 -4.80
C TRP A 525 3.57 3.62 -3.32
N CYS A 526 3.50 2.68 -2.36
CA CYS A 526 3.17 1.28 -2.59
C CYS A 526 2.16 0.79 -1.52
N TRP A 527 1.89 -0.51 -1.45
CA TRP A 527 0.91 -1.08 -0.52
C TRP A 527 1.35 -0.96 0.93
N MET A 528 2.54 -1.44 1.26
CA MET A 528 3.01 -1.60 2.63
C MET A 528 4.43 -1.08 2.79
N ASP A 529 4.72 -0.43 3.92
CA ASP A 529 6.08 -0.05 4.28
C ASP A 529 7.02 -1.25 4.26
N GLY A 530 8.16 -1.09 3.61
CA GLY A 530 9.23 -2.08 3.61
C GLY A 530 10.04 -1.98 4.91
N ALA A 531 9.86 -2.93 5.82
CA ALA A 531 10.64 -2.99 7.04
C ALA A 531 11.33 -4.34 7.20
N ALA A 532 12.49 -4.32 7.84
CA ALA A 532 13.23 -5.52 8.19
C ALA A 532 13.68 -5.46 9.65
N ILE A 533 13.68 -6.59 10.35
CA ILE A 533 14.13 -6.68 11.73
C ILE A 533 15.61 -7.00 11.77
N THR A 534 16.37 -6.25 12.56
CA THR A 534 17.76 -6.61 12.87
C THR A 534 17.86 -7.44 14.14
N ASN A 535 18.94 -8.20 14.27
CA ASN A 535 19.26 -8.93 15.49
C ASN A 535 19.46 -8.01 16.72
N ASN A 536 19.76 -6.74 16.49
CA ASN A 536 19.98 -5.72 17.51
C ASN A 536 18.74 -4.88 17.81
N ALA A 537 17.63 -5.07 17.09
CA ALA A 537 16.41 -4.33 17.36
C ALA A 537 15.81 -4.74 18.71
N PRO A 538 15.33 -3.78 19.53
CA PRO A 538 14.62 -4.12 20.75
C PRO A 538 13.37 -4.94 20.45
N LYS A 539 13.35 -6.21 20.85
CA LYS A 539 12.29 -7.19 20.53
C LYS A 539 10.84 -6.79 20.90
N TYR A 540 10.66 -5.69 21.61
CA TYR A 540 9.35 -5.22 22.09
C TYR A 540 8.79 -4.02 21.31
N SER A 541 9.57 -3.38 20.47
CA SER A 541 9.16 -2.14 19.83
C SER A 541 8.07 -2.37 18.81
N LEU A 542 8.13 -3.44 18.04
CA LEU A 542 7.15 -3.74 16.97
C LEU A 542 5.86 -4.37 17.49
N LEU A 543 5.90 -5.01 18.70
CA LEU A 543 4.80 -5.84 19.18
C LEU A 543 3.74 -5.11 20.00
N LYS A 544 3.96 -3.87 20.39
CA LYS A 544 3.04 -3.16 21.31
C LYS A 544 2.16 -2.10 20.69
N GLY A 545 1.99 -2.14 19.36
CA GLY A 545 1.09 -1.19 18.72
C GLY A 545 1.40 0.25 19.07
N ILE A 546 2.65 0.50 19.32
CA ILE A 546 3.12 1.79 19.58
C ILE A 546 3.23 2.52 18.29
N MET A 547 2.22 2.71 17.76
CA MET A 547 2.02 3.47 16.65
C MET A 547 1.95 4.87 16.99
N LEU A 548 2.78 5.45 16.92
CA LEU A 548 3.17 6.29 17.43
C LEU A 548 3.20 7.53 16.83
N ASP A 549 3.69 8.18 16.76
CA ASP A 549 4.00 9.44 16.22
C ASP A 549 4.51 9.15 14.81
N SER A 550 3.74 9.38 13.82
CA SER A 550 4.06 9.09 12.42
C SER A 550 5.36 9.75 11.95
N LEU A 551 5.84 10.76 12.68
CA LEU A 551 7.06 11.49 12.39
C LEU A 551 8.32 10.86 13.02
N HIS A 552 8.17 10.06 14.07
CA HIS A 552 9.26 9.37 14.75
C HIS A 552 9.28 7.88 14.46
N TYR A 553 8.41 7.44 13.60
CA TYR A 553 8.20 6.07 13.24
C TYR A 553 9.48 5.29 12.91
N LEU A 554 10.39 5.90 12.18
CA LEU A 554 11.65 5.29 11.79
C LEU A 554 12.67 5.13 12.90
N ASP A 555 12.65 6.01 13.88
CA ASP A 555 13.70 6.07 14.91
C ASP A 555 13.33 5.26 16.14
N SER A 556 12.04 5.06 16.41
CA SER A 556 11.54 4.47 17.65
C SER A 556 11.33 2.95 17.57
N TYR A 557 11.31 2.37 16.38
CA TYR A 557 10.78 1.03 16.16
C TYR A 557 11.78 -0.04 15.87
N GLY A 558 13.06 0.26 15.90
CA GLY A 558 14.08 -0.73 15.58
C GLY A 558 14.10 -1.12 14.11
N TYR A 559 13.41 -0.34 13.26
CA TYR A 559 13.66 -0.42 11.83
C TYR A 559 15.10 -0.05 11.55
N ILE A 560 15.73 -0.78 10.68
CA ILE A 560 17.15 -0.64 10.44
C ILE A 560 17.45 0.75 9.94
N LYS A 561 18.20 1.47 10.74
CA LYS A 561 19.09 2.48 10.17
C LYS A 561 20.21 1.72 9.49
N ALA A 562 20.10 1.49 8.18
CA ALA A 562 21.21 0.93 7.44
C ALA A 562 22.39 1.90 7.59
N GLN A 563 23.49 1.40 8.12
CA GLN A 563 24.72 2.20 8.25
C GLN A 563 25.11 2.73 6.87
N GLY A 564 25.17 4.05 6.72
CA GLY A 564 25.53 4.72 5.48
C GLY A 564 24.44 4.91 4.43
N ALA A 565 23.20 4.49 4.71
CA ALA A 565 22.08 4.60 3.78
C ALA A 565 20.91 5.40 4.36
N LEU A 566 21.18 6.43 5.19
CA LEU A 566 20.15 7.32 5.77
C LEU A 566 19.15 7.84 4.72
N GLU A 567 19.61 8.08 3.50
CA GLU A 567 18.74 8.53 2.41
C GLU A 567 17.93 7.39 1.77
N ARG A 568 18.47 6.18 1.71
CA ARG A 568 17.79 5.03 1.06
C ARG A 568 16.77 4.35 1.98
N ASN A 569 16.98 4.35 3.28
CA ASN A 569 16.02 3.80 4.24
C ASN A 569 14.70 4.55 4.27
N LYS A 570 14.71 5.81 3.91
CA LYS A 570 13.52 6.64 3.80
C LYS A 570 12.62 6.18 2.66
N GLU A 571 13.17 5.58 1.61
CA GLU A 571 12.40 5.02 0.49
C GLU A 571 11.69 3.71 0.83
N ALA A 572 12.05 3.03 1.93
CA ALA A 572 11.36 1.83 2.37
C ALA A 572 10.03 2.09 3.09
N ASN A 573 9.79 3.33 3.57
CA ASN A 573 8.53 3.71 4.23
C ASN A 573 7.64 4.50 3.28
N ASP A 574 7.21 3.85 2.27
CA ASP A 574 6.44 4.38 1.15
C ASP A 574 5.08 3.69 0.96
N GLY A 575 4.69 2.87 1.93
CA GLY A 575 3.41 2.18 1.97
C GLY A 575 2.24 3.06 2.42
N ILE A 576 1.04 2.68 2.04
CA ILE A 576 -0.21 3.25 2.57
C ILE A 576 -0.67 2.53 3.85
N ILE A 577 -0.02 1.42 4.18
CA ILE A 577 -0.12 0.75 5.48
C ILE A 577 1.27 0.58 6.08
N TYR A 578 1.34 0.48 7.41
CA TYR A 578 2.58 0.17 8.10
C TYR A 578 3.02 -1.28 7.86
N ALA A 579 4.30 -1.57 8.11
CA ALA A 579 4.88 -2.89 7.82
C ALA A 579 4.23 -4.06 8.57
N GLU A 580 3.59 -3.82 9.73
CA GLU A 580 2.82 -4.83 10.46
C GLU A 580 1.35 -4.92 10.01
N GLY A 581 0.95 -4.15 8.98
CA GLY A 581 -0.37 -4.19 8.38
C GLY A 581 -1.39 -3.19 8.92
N THR A 582 -1.02 -2.30 9.86
CA THR A 582 -1.95 -1.26 10.33
C THR A 582 -2.13 -0.16 9.26
N PRO A 583 -3.37 0.27 8.95
CA PRO A 583 -3.60 1.36 8.01
C PRO A 583 -3.00 2.68 8.44
N GLN A 584 -2.28 3.34 7.54
CA GLN A 584 -1.88 4.73 7.66
C GLN A 584 -3.02 5.68 7.26
N GLU A 585 -2.82 6.99 7.42
CA GLU A 585 -3.77 8.01 6.98
C GLU A 585 -4.11 7.89 5.49
N ASP A 586 -3.11 7.59 4.66
CA ASP A 586 -3.23 7.47 3.20
C ASP A 586 -4.14 6.30 2.76
N TYR A 587 -4.17 5.21 3.53
CA TYR A 587 -5.11 4.11 3.29
C TYR A 587 -6.57 4.57 3.28
N TRP A 588 -6.94 5.45 4.20
CA TRP A 588 -8.31 5.94 4.31
C TRP A 588 -8.68 6.89 3.18
N LEU A 589 -7.70 7.66 2.71
CA LEU A 589 -7.85 8.49 1.51
C LEU A 589 -8.05 7.61 0.26
N VAL A 590 -7.24 6.56 0.11
CA VAL A 590 -7.38 5.58 -0.98
C VAL A 590 -8.75 4.90 -0.91
N ARG A 591 -9.16 4.39 0.26
CA ARG A 591 -10.47 3.77 0.46
C ARG A 591 -11.61 4.69 0.04
N LYS A 592 -11.50 5.97 0.36
CA LYS A 592 -12.52 6.97 0.02
C LYS A 592 -12.61 7.23 -1.48
N LEU A 593 -11.46 7.44 -2.12
CA LEU A 593 -11.40 7.83 -3.53
C LEU A 593 -11.58 6.64 -4.48
N TYR A 594 -11.11 5.45 -4.10
CA TYR A 594 -11.28 4.22 -4.88
C TYR A 594 -12.68 3.60 -4.73
N SER A 595 -13.51 4.12 -3.82
CA SER A 595 -14.86 3.57 -3.68
C SER A 595 -15.62 3.55 -5.00
N PRO A 596 -16.19 2.41 -5.40
CA PRO A 596 -17.02 2.32 -6.60
C PRO A 596 -18.40 2.94 -6.40
N ILE A 597 -18.71 3.40 -5.19
CA ILE A 597 -19.96 4.07 -4.85
C ILE A 597 -19.62 5.48 -4.38
N GLN A 598 -20.27 6.48 -4.93
CA GLN A 598 -20.05 7.88 -4.56
C GLN A 598 -21.38 8.62 -4.42
N ILE A 599 -21.41 9.60 -3.53
CA ILE A 599 -22.48 10.57 -3.39
C ILE A 599 -21.99 11.88 -4.01
N MET A 600 -22.80 12.44 -4.91
CA MET A 600 -22.40 13.56 -5.74
C MET A 600 -22.52 14.92 -5.03
N GLU A 601 -23.37 15.02 -4.03
CA GLU A 601 -23.60 16.27 -3.29
C GLU A 601 -22.52 16.48 -2.21
N ASP A 602 -22.11 17.75 -2.01
CA ASP A 602 -21.24 18.16 -0.90
C ASP A 602 -22.03 18.82 0.25
N THR A 603 -23.23 19.30 -0.04
CA THR A 603 -24.09 19.97 0.91
C THR A 603 -25.56 19.74 0.52
N LEU A 604 -26.42 19.51 1.49
CA LEU A 604 -27.84 19.24 1.29
C LEU A 604 -28.73 20.40 1.72
N GLN A 605 -29.94 20.43 1.19
CA GLN A 605 -31.03 21.29 1.64
C GLN A 605 -32.36 20.53 1.63
N PHE A 606 -33.32 20.95 2.44
CA PHE A 606 -34.63 20.30 2.43
C PHE A 606 -35.44 20.68 1.21
N PRO A 607 -36.22 19.76 0.61
CA PRO A 607 -36.28 18.32 0.93
C PRO A 607 -35.00 17.60 0.59
N LEU A 608 -34.57 16.64 1.45
CA LEU A 608 -33.29 15.96 1.29
C LEU A 608 -33.31 15.01 0.11
N GLN A 609 -32.34 15.18 -0.77
CA GLN A 609 -32.13 14.33 -1.95
C GLN A 609 -30.64 14.04 -2.13
N LEU A 610 -30.35 12.81 -2.51
CA LEU A 610 -28.99 12.31 -2.78
C LEU A 610 -28.92 11.70 -4.17
N THR A 611 -27.81 11.91 -4.85
CA THR A 611 -27.48 11.22 -6.10
C THR A 611 -26.34 10.23 -5.81
N ILE A 612 -26.63 8.93 -5.93
CA ILE A 612 -25.64 7.86 -5.84
C ILE A 612 -25.13 7.54 -7.23
N GLN A 613 -23.81 7.57 -7.41
CA GLN A 613 -23.13 7.07 -8.59
C GLN A 613 -22.66 5.65 -8.32
N ASN A 614 -23.12 4.68 -9.10
CA ASN A 614 -22.54 3.34 -9.18
C ASN A 614 -21.41 3.33 -10.22
N SER A 615 -20.18 3.23 -9.80
CA SER A 615 -18.98 3.16 -10.65
C SER A 615 -18.41 1.74 -10.80
N TYR A 616 -19.12 0.71 -10.35
CA TYR A 616 -18.80 -0.68 -10.69
C TYR A 616 -18.85 -0.90 -12.20
N ASP A 617 -17.98 -1.77 -12.70
CA ASP A 617 -17.91 -2.11 -14.11
C ASP A 617 -18.97 -3.15 -14.51
N PHE A 618 -19.31 -4.07 -13.61
CA PHE A 618 -20.22 -5.19 -13.85
C PHE A 618 -21.37 -5.29 -12.84
N ARG A 619 -21.16 -4.88 -11.59
CA ARG A 619 -22.09 -5.13 -10.47
C ARG A 619 -23.19 -4.06 -10.40
N THR A 620 -24.45 -4.48 -10.27
CA THR A 620 -25.58 -3.61 -9.90
C THR A 620 -25.56 -3.36 -8.39
N LEU A 621 -26.27 -2.32 -7.92
CA LEU A 621 -26.49 -2.11 -6.50
C LEU A 621 -27.74 -2.82 -5.95
N LYS A 622 -28.36 -3.68 -6.73
CA LYS A 622 -29.45 -4.52 -6.26
C LYS A 622 -28.97 -5.41 -5.10
N GLY A 623 -29.70 -5.39 -3.99
CA GLY A 623 -29.31 -6.06 -2.75
C GLY A 623 -28.50 -5.19 -1.79
N TYR A 624 -28.04 -4.01 -2.22
CA TYR A 624 -27.43 -3.00 -1.35
C TYR A 624 -28.48 -2.11 -0.72
N SER A 625 -28.15 -1.49 0.41
CA SER A 625 -29.01 -0.52 1.08
C SER A 625 -28.24 0.72 1.53
N LEU A 626 -28.86 1.89 1.38
CA LEU A 626 -28.39 3.13 1.98
C LEU A 626 -29.03 3.27 3.36
N HIS A 627 -28.23 3.22 4.41
CA HIS A 627 -28.62 3.58 5.77
C HIS A 627 -28.30 5.05 5.98
N TRP A 628 -29.25 5.80 6.53
CA TRP A 628 -29.09 7.22 6.79
C TRP A 628 -29.50 7.60 8.21
N SER A 629 -28.85 8.62 8.75
CA SER A 629 -29.18 9.21 10.06
C SER A 629 -29.02 10.72 9.98
N LEU A 630 -30.13 11.43 10.21
CA LEU A 630 -30.12 12.88 10.35
C LEU A 630 -29.75 13.22 11.78
N GLN A 631 -28.73 14.04 11.97
CA GLN A 631 -28.17 14.37 13.27
C GLN A 631 -28.14 15.88 13.46
N ASN A 632 -28.58 16.33 14.64
CA ASN A 632 -28.34 17.66 15.15
C ASN A 632 -27.15 17.58 16.12
N LEU A 633 -25.96 17.92 15.62
CA LEU A 633 -24.69 17.58 16.28
C LEU A 633 -24.57 16.07 16.51
N SER A 634 -24.44 15.58 17.73
CA SER A 634 -24.38 14.15 18.04
C SER A 634 -25.74 13.50 18.26
N ARG A 635 -26.82 14.30 18.37
CA ARG A 635 -28.16 13.80 18.64
C ARG A 635 -28.84 13.37 17.35
N GLN A 636 -29.20 12.11 17.27
CA GLN A 636 -30.02 11.61 16.18
C GLN A 636 -31.42 12.23 16.22
N VAL A 637 -31.83 12.82 15.10
CA VAL A 637 -33.14 13.44 14.91
C VAL A 637 -34.09 12.48 14.21
N ASP A 638 -33.55 11.79 13.19
CA ASP A 638 -34.32 10.86 12.35
C ASP A 638 -33.37 9.87 11.69
N SER A 639 -33.84 8.71 11.24
CA SER A 639 -33.03 7.71 10.56
C SER A 639 -33.88 6.73 9.77
N GLY A 640 -33.27 6.05 8.82
CA GLY A 640 -33.93 5.02 8.03
C GLY A 640 -32.97 4.31 7.07
N SER A 641 -33.54 3.49 6.20
CA SER A 641 -32.83 2.81 5.14
C SER A 641 -33.60 2.84 3.82
N ILE A 642 -32.89 2.77 2.71
CA ILE A 642 -33.45 2.77 1.35
C ILE A 642 -32.69 1.70 0.56
N SER A 643 -33.41 0.79 -0.12
CA SER A 643 -32.80 -0.18 -1.03
C SER A 643 -32.26 0.52 -2.27
N LEU A 644 -31.16 0.00 -2.83
CA LEU A 644 -30.48 0.54 -3.99
C LEU A 644 -30.71 -0.37 -5.20
N GLU A 645 -30.79 0.24 -6.39
CA GLU A 645 -31.06 -0.50 -7.65
C GLU A 645 -30.12 -0.09 -8.81
N ALA A 646 -29.25 0.91 -8.62
CA ALA A 646 -28.43 1.47 -9.70
C ALA A 646 -27.70 0.39 -10.50
N ALA A 647 -27.89 0.38 -11.82
CA ALA A 647 -27.13 -0.46 -12.74
C ALA A 647 -25.63 -0.06 -12.75
N PRO A 648 -24.72 -0.91 -13.29
CA PRO A 648 -23.33 -0.54 -13.49
C PRO A 648 -23.20 0.77 -14.28
N LYS A 649 -22.31 1.67 -13.82
CA LYS A 649 -22.04 3.01 -14.40
C LYS A 649 -23.23 3.99 -14.37
N ALA A 650 -24.34 3.64 -13.73
CA ALA A 650 -25.52 4.48 -13.66
C ALA A 650 -25.56 5.35 -12.38
N LYS A 651 -26.42 6.36 -12.43
CA LYS A 651 -26.79 7.19 -11.29
C LYS A 651 -28.20 6.87 -10.82
N GLU A 652 -28.41 6.97 -9.52
CA GLU A 652 -29.71 6.80 -8.87
C GLU A 652 -29.97 8.00 -7.97
N ILE A 653 -31.18 8.59 -8.06
CA ILE A 653 -31.58 9.73 -7.25
C ILE A 653 -32.51 9.23 -6.13
N LEU A 654 -32.11 9.44 -4.90
CA LEU A 654 -32.83 9.01 -3.71
C LEU A 654 -33.44 10.21 -2.99
N LYS A 655 -34.69 10.09 -2.59
CA LYS A 655 -35.36 11.05 -1.70
C LYS A 655 -35.28 10.49 -0.28
N ILE A 656 -34.67 11.23 0.63
CA ILE A 656 -34.58 10.87 2.06
C ILE A 656 -35.88 11.29 2.73
N PRO A 657 -36.69 10.35 3.26
CA PRO A 657 -38.00 10.63 3.82
C PRO A 657 -37.90 11.15 5.26
N SER A 658 -37.13 12.23 5.48
CA SER A 658 -36.93 12.79 6.81
C SER A 658 -37.76 14.04 7.04
N VAL A 659 -38.31 14.17 8.26
CA VAL A 659 -39.09 15.31 8.70
C VAL A 659 -38.44 15.94 9.94
N LEU A 660 -38.19 17.24 9.86
CA LEU A 660 -37.66 18.00 11.00
C LEU A 660 -38.76 18.31 12.04
N PRO A 661 -38.59 17.89 13.31
CA PRO A 661 -39.49 18.25 14.37
C PRO A 661 -39.51 19.79 14.58
N LYS A 662 -40.69 20.42 14.58
CA LYS A 662 -40.84 21.88 14.73
C LYS A 662 -40.39 22.45 16.08
N THR A 663 -40.18 21.60 17.08
CA THR A 663 -39.83 21.96 18.46
C THR A 663 -38.32 21.95 18.76
N VAL A 664 -37.47 21.58 17.81
CA VAL A 664 -36.02 21.45 18.02
C VAL A 664 -35.31 22.67 17.46
N GLN A 665 -34.46 23.29 18.27
CA GLN A 665 -33.49 24.28 17.75
C GLN A 665 -32.39 23.56 17.00
N TYR A 666 -32.25 23.84 15.71
CA TYR A 666 -31.30 23.18 14.82
C TYR A 666 -30.00 23.93 14.81
N ASN A 667 -28.92 23.23 15.19
CA ASN A 667 -27.56 23.71 15.15
C ASN A 667 -26.70 22.66 14.41
N ASP A 668 -26.07 23.02 13.31
CA ASP A 668 -25.15 22.10 12.56
C ASP A 668 -25.76 20.74 12.23
N ILE A 669 -26.87 20.76 11.50
CA ILE A 669 -27.54 19.53 11.03
C ILE A 669 -26.65 18.83 9.98
N MET A 670 -26.46 17.54 10.19
CA MET A 670 -25.70 16.67 9.30
C MET A 670 -26.51 15.42 8.94
N LEU A 671 -26.47 15.04 7.68
CA LEU A 671 -26.95 13.73 7.23
C LEU A 671 -25.76 12.79 7.17
N TYR A 672 -25.75 11.79 8.03
CA TYR A 672 -24.85 10.67 7.94
C TYR A 672 -25.46 9.59 7.04
N VAL A 673 -24.66 9.01 6.15
CA VAL A 673 -25.05 7.91 5.26
C VAL A 673 -24.00 6.83 5.23
N SER A 674 -24.47 5.58 5.17
CA SER A 674 -23.62 4.38 4.98
C SER A 674 -24.29 3.48 3.96
N VAL A 675 -23.55 3.05 2.94
CA VAL A 675 -24.02 2.04 1.99
C VAL A 675 -23.54 0.67 2.47
N ILE A 676 -24.48 -0.23 2.66
CA ILE A 676 -24.26 -1.59 3.16
C ILE A 676 -24.49 -2.58 2.02
N ASP A 677 -23.56 -3.53 1.84
CA ASP A 677 -23.66 -4.58 0.84
C ASP A 677 -24.58 -5.73 1.28
N GLU A 678 -24.77 -6.70 0.39
CA GLU A 678 -25.58 -7.92 0.60
C GLU A 678 -25.10 -8.77 1.80
N LYS A 679 -23.84 -8.62 2.21
CA LYS A 679 -23.23 -9.35 3.34
C LYS A 679 -23.29 -8.56 4.65
N GLY A 680 -23.88 -7.36 4.64
CA GLY A 680 -23.97 -6.48 5.80
C GLY A 680 -22.72 -5.64 6.06
N SER A 681 -21.78 -5.59 5.13
CA SER A 681 -20.56 -4.81 5.27
C SER A 681 -20.73 -3.38 4.75
N SER A 682 -20.18 -2.38 5.47
CA SER A 682 -20.16 -1.00 5.00
C SER A 682 -19.12 -0.83 3.90
N VAL A 683 -19.60 -0.46 2.70
CA VAL A 683 -18.75 -0.23 1.52
C VAL A 683 -18.50 1.25 1.23
N TYR A 684 -19.34 2.14 1.75
CA TYR A 684 -19.16 3.59 1.61
C TYR A 684 -19.82 4.35 2.76
N GLU A 685 -19.19 5.39 3.21
CA GLU A 685 -19.69 6.25 4.28
C GLU A 685 -19.42 7.72 3.98
N ARG A 686 -20.36 8.59 4.34
CA ARG A 686 -20.22 10.03 4.20
C ARG A 686 -21.08 10.79 5.19
N THR A 687 -20.59 11.95 5.61
CA THR A 687 -21.36 12.93 6.35
C THR A 687 -21.55 14.19 5.52
N LEU A 688 -22.80 14.60 5.33
CA LEU A 688 -23.17 15.73 4.49
C LEU A 688 -23.80 16.83 5.37
N PRO A 689 -23.25 18.06 5.35
CA PRO A 689 -23.90 19.19 6.03
C PRO A 689 -25.22 19.54 5.35
N VAL A 690 -26.25 19.85 6.16
CA VAL A 690 -27.55 20.33 5.69
C VAL A 690 -27.67 21.82 5.96
N LYS A 691 -28.03 22.60 4.95
CA LYS A 691 -28.18 24.06 5.06
C LYS A 691 -29.41 24.44 5.92
N LEU A 692 -29.21 24.44 7.22
CA LEU A 692 -30.20 24.86 8.20
C LEU A 692 -29.48 25.65 9.30
N GLY A 693 -29.28 26.93 9.13
CA GLY A 693 -28.62 27.78 10.10
C GLY A 693 -27.28 27.27 10.61
N LYS A 694 -26.33 28.14 10.77
CA LYS A 694 -25.02 27.83 11.36
C LYS A 694 -24.85 28.60 12.67
N LYS A 695 -24.42 27.91 13.72
CA LYS A 695 -24.12 28.55 15.00
C LYS A 695 -22.87 29.40 14.90
N GLU A 696 -22.93 30.65 15.33
CA GLU A 696 -21.78 31.55 15.35
C GLU A 696 -20.98 31.37 16.65
N TYR A 697 -20.10 30.39 16.69
CA TYR A 697 -19.33 30.02 17.88
C TYR A 697 -18.51 31.18 18.46
N LYS A 698 -18.01 32.10 17.65
CA LYS A 698 -17.37 33.33 18.11
C LYS A 698 -18.27 34.16 19.01
N LYS A 699 -19.51 34.39 18.60
CA LYS A 699 -20.51 35.13 19.44
C LYS A 699 -20.83 34.38 20.71
N VAL A 700 -21.00 33.06 20.61
CA VAL A 700 -21.27 32.22 21.78
C VAL A 700 -20.15 32.31 22.81
N MET A 701 -18.88 32.26 22.39
CA MET A 701 -17.75 32.42 23.29
C MET A 701 -17.71 33.83 23.94
N LEU A 702 -17.87 34.89 23.13
CA LEU A 702 -17.84 36.27 23.64
C LEU A 702 -18.97 36.59 24.63
N SER A 703 -20.09 35.87 24.55
CA SER A 703 -21.23 35.99 25.46
C SER A 703 -21.23 34.98 26.63
N ALA A 704 -20.19 34.20 26.77
CA ALA A 704 -20.08 33.13 27.76
C ALA A 704 -20.13 33.66 29.21
N THR A 705 -20.77 32.88 30.09
CA THR A 705 -20.81 33.16 31.55
C THR A 705 -19.42 32.98 32.16
N PRO A 706 -18.96 33.84 33.07
CA PRO A 706 -17.68 33.72 33.70
C PRO A 706 -17.53 32.41 34.51
N ASP A 707 -16.35 31.78 34.36
CA ASP A 707 -15.90 30.77 35.30
C ASP A 707 -15.10 31.44 36.43
N LYS A 708 -15.70 31.62 37.57
CA LYS A 708 -15.07 32.35 38.72
C LYS A 708 -13.88 31.58 39.31
N GLN A 709 -13.78 30.28 39.04
CA GLN A 709 -12.71 29.43 39.53
C GLN A 709 -11.43 29.59 38.72
N MET A 710 -11.56 29.92 37.44
CA MET A 710 -10.40 30.12 36.59
C MET A 710 -9.82 31.53 36.67
N ALA A 711 -8.50 31.61 36.56
CA ALA A 711 -7.75 32.86 36.44
C ALA A 711 -6.94 32.87 35.15
N VAL A 712 -6.98 34.00 34.46
CA VAL A 712 -6.14 34.26 33.27
C VAL A 712 -5.35 35.54 33.52
N THR A 713 -4.06 35.46 33.35
CA THR A 713 -3.14 36.60 33.53
C THR A 713 -2.08 36.60 32.42
N VAL A 714 -1.56 37.77 32.11
CA VAL A 714 -0.38 37.96 31.25
C VAL A 714 0.74 38.48 32.12
N THR A 715 1.88 37.80 32.12
CA THR A 715 3.05 38.20 32.89
C THR A 715 3.76 39.39 32.23
N ASP A 716 4.61 40.09 32.98
CA ASP A 716 5.45 41.17 32.46
C ASP A 716 6.43 40.69 31.36
N LYS A 717 6.67 39.41 31.29
CA LYS A 717 7.43 38.72 30.22
C LYS A 717 6.58 38.34 29.00
N GLY A 718 5.27 38.72 29.00
CA GLY A 718 4.34 38.42 27.91
C GLY A 718 3.92 36.96 27.83
N GLU A 719 4.07 36.18 28.90
CA GLU A 719 3.55 34.80 28.97
C GLU A 719 2.08 34.81 29.38
N LEU A 720 1.29 34.01 28.71
CA LEU A 720 -0.11 33.79 29.08
C LEU A 720 -0.18 32.65 30.10
N VAL A 721 -0.78 32.93 31.25
CA VAL A 721 -0.95 31.96 32.34
C VAL A 721 -2.44 31.75 32.60
N ILE A 722 -2.85 30.47 32.57
CA ILE A 722 -4.22 30.04 32.94
C ILE A 722 -4.10 29.04 34.08
N LYS A 723 -4.78 29.31 35.18
CA LYS A 723 -4.75 28.45 36.37
C LYS A 723 -6.09 28.34 37.06
N ASP A 724 -6.34 27.22 37.73
CA ASP A 724 -7.40 27.06 38.68
C ASP A 724 -7.05 27.77 40.01
N LYS A 725 -7.97 28.61 40.52
CA LYS A 725 -7.75 29.37 41.79
C LYS A 725 -7.90 28.49 43.03
N LYS A 726 -8.65 27.38 42.94
CA LYS A 726 -9.00 26.52 44.06
C LYS A 726 -7.83 25.67 44.51
N ASP A 727 -7.14 25.05 43.55
CA ASP A 727 -6.03 24.15 43.82
C ASP A 727 -4.67 24.65 43.27
N GLY A 728 -4.68 25.77 42.56
CA GLY A 728 -3.48 26.38 42.00
C GLY A 728 -2.96 25.67 40.73
N ASN A 729 -3.65 24.66 40.23
CA ASN A 729 -3.26 23.91 39.04
C ASN A 729 -3.13 24.81 37.81
N VAL A 730 -1.98 24.70 37.13
CA VAL A 730 -1.67 25.48 35.94
C VAL A 730 -2.03 24.69 34.70
N LEU A 731 -3.08 25.12 33.97
CA LEU A 731 -3.47 24.54 32.70
C LEU A 731 -2.55 24.93 31.56
N MET A 732 -2.04 26.13 31.61
CA MET A 732 -1.14 26.70 30.64
C MET A 732 -0.28 27.79 31.25
N GLN A 733 1.02 27.73 30.97
CA GLN A 733 1.95 28.85 31.11
C GLN A 733 2.81 28.87 29.87
N SER A 734 2.52 29.78 28.95
CA SER A 734 3.11 29.74 27.64
C SER A 734 3.57 31.10 27.16
N PRO A 735 4.84 31.24 26.77
CA PRO A 735 5.22 32.26 25.81
C PRO A 735 4.38 32.14 24.53
N LEU A 736 4.29 33.21 23.79
CA LEU A 736 3.65 33.19 22.47
C LEU A 736 4.63 32.64 21.42
N TYR A 737 4.73 31.34 21.32
CA TYR A 737 5.57 30.72 20.27
C TYR A 737 5.02 31.02 18.89
N LEU A 738 5.88 30.92 17.88
CA LEU A 738 5.48 30.99 16.48
C LEU A 738 5.86 29.69 15.78
N ARG A 739 4.88 29.02 15.20
CA ARG A 739 5.12 27.91 14.26
C ARG A 739 5.53 28.51 12.90
N VAL A 740 6.61 28.01 12.34
CA VAL A 740 7.16 28.44 11.04
C VAL A 740 7.32 27.30 10.05
N GLY A 741 6.81 26.15 10.42
CA GLY A 741 6.89 24.95 9.60
C GLY A 741 6.48 23.69 10.37
N ARG A 742 6.69 22.56 9.77
CA ARG A 742 6.55 21.23 10.30
C ARG A 742 7.62 20.32 9.70
N GLU A 743 7.81 19.13 10.25
CA GLU A 743 8.67 18.13 9.63
C GLU A 743 8.21 17.83 8.20
N PHE A 744 9.18 17.59 7.33
CA PHE A 744 8.90 17.35 5.92
C PHE A 744 8.54 15.90 5.66
N SER A 745 7.76 15.69 4.62
CA SER A 745 7.76 14.41 3.95
C SER A 745 9.17 14.11 3.41
N GLN A 746 9.56 12.86 3.43
CA GLN A 746 10.88 12.40 2.97
C GLN A 746 11.21 12.81 1.52
N VAL A 747 10.19 13.04 0.69
CA VAL A 747 10.34 13.54 -0.68
C VAL A 747 11.11 14.86 -0.75
N LEU A 748 10.96 15.72 0.25
CA LEU A 748 11.51 17.06 0.22
C LEU A 748 12.96 17.13 0.71
N GLU A 749 13.35 16.23 1.59
CA GLU A 749 14.74 16.15 2.05
C GLU A 749 15.70 15.80 0.93
N THR A 750 15.28 15.02 -0.06
CA THR A 750 16.11 14.59 -1.19
C THR A 750 16.22 15.63 -2.30
N LYS A 751 15.29 16.60 -2.38
CA LYS A 751 15.21 17.54 -3.51
C LYS A 751 15.63 18.96 -3.20
N THR A 752 15.90 19.30 -1.94
CA THR A 752 16.05 20.68 -1.56
C THR A 752 17.21 20.91 -0.58
N SER A 753 18.03 21.88 -0.91
CA SER A 753 18.91 22.46 0.08
C SER A 753 18.06 23.01 1.24
N SER A 754 18.47 22.75 2.48
CA SER A 754 17.83 23.16 3.73
C SER A 754 17.41 24.63 3.83
N ASN A 755 17.91 25.47 2.92
CA ASN A 755 17.63 26.91 2.85
C ASN A 755 16.33 27.26 2.12
N MET A 756 15.65 26.30 1.46
CA MET A 756 14.55 26.63 0.55
C MET A 756 13.17 26.60 1.21
N PHE A 757 12.97 25.83 2.31
CA PHE A 757 11.62 25.55 2.79
C PHE A 757 11.30 26.04 4.19
N CYS A 758 12.08 25.79 5.19
CA CYS A 758 11.75 26.20 6.56
C CYS A 758 12.90 26.77 7.36
N TRP A 759 12.51 27.43 8.40
CA TRP A 759 13.40 27.77 9.50
C TRP A 759 13.32 26.66 10.56
N GLU A 760 14.44 26.15 10.99
CA GLU A 760 14.54 25.28 12.13
C GLU A 760 15.02 26.05 13.37
N PRO A 761 14.54 25.74 14.57
CA PRO A 761 13.46 24.79 14.85
C PRO A 761 12.11 25.30 14.32
N TYR A 762 11.16 24.40 14.00
CA TYR A 762 9.85 24.78 13.43
C TYR A 762 8.95 25.60 14.36
N ILE A 763 9.28 25.66 15.65
CA ILE A 763 8.58 26.42 16.67
C ILE A 763 9.57 27.34 17.35
N LEU A 764 9.42 28.65 17.11
CA LEU A 764 10.31 29.68 17.58
C LEU A 764 9.83 30.31 18.88
N LYS A 765 10.74 30.54 19.83
CA LYS A 765 10.47 31.29 21.07
C LYS A 765 10.48 32.77 20.80
N PRO A 766 9.54 33.60 21.35
CA PRO A 766 9.51 35.03 21.15
C PRO A 766 10.61 35.74 21.94
N LYS A 767 11.16 36.77 21.33
CA LYS A 767 11.87 37.84 22.01
C LYS A 767 10.90 39.03 22.17
N ILE A 768 10.50 39.30 23.41
CA ILE A 768 9.57 40.39 23.71
C ILE A 768 10.34 41.72 23.61
N LYS A 769 9.88 42.65 22.77
CA LYS A 769 10.43 43.99 22.60
C LYS A 769 9.72 45.00 23.48
N SER A 770 8.41 44.85 23.64
CA SER A 770 7.61 45.68 24.55
C SER A 770 6.42 44.88 25.09
N CYS A 771 6.02 45.16 26.31
CA CYS A 771 4.83 44.61 26.94
C CYS A 771 4.16 45.74 27.74
N LYS A 772 2.90 46.08 27.42
CA LYS A 772 2.14 47.15 28.11
C LYS A 772 0.74 46.67 28.39
N THR A 773 0.37 46.65 29.68
CA THR A 773 -0.97 46.25 30.12
C THR A 773 -1.73 47.46 30.68
N HIS A 774 -2.97 47.61 30.31
CA HIS A 774 -3.88 48.62 30.83
C HIS A 774 -5.29 48.08 31.01
N ARG A 775 -6.04 48.67 31.90
CA ARG A 775 -7.43 48.28 32.15
C ARG A 775 -8.33 48.83 31.03
N ILE A 776 -9.29 48.05 30.60
CA ILE A 776 -10.36 48.43 29.67
C ILE A 776 -11.73 48.27 30.37
N VAL A 777 -12.82 48.77 29.77
CA VAL A 777 -14.16 48.81 30.39
C VAL A 777 -14.63 47.47 30.94
N LYS A 778 -14.24 46.33 30.24
CA LYS A 778 -14.62 44.95 30.65
C LYS A 778 -13.43 44.03 30.68
N GLY A 779 -12.36 44.37 31.41
CA GLY A 779 -11.18 43.50 31.51
C GLY A 779 -9.83 44.24 31.41
N HIS A 780 -8.81 43.55 30.95
CA HIS A 780 -7.46 44.06 30.76
C HIS A 780 -6.99 43.82 29.30
N LYS A 781 -6.27 44.80 28.78
CA LYS A 781 -5.66 44.71 27.44
C LYS A 781 -4.14 44.78 27.58
N THR A 782 -3.43 43.79 27.09
CA THR A 782 -1.99 43.74 26.99
C THR A 782 -1.57 43.87 25.52
N GLN A 783 -0.69 44.80 25.23
CA GLN A 783 -0.11 44.99 23.90
C GLN A 783 1.35 44.54 23.94
N LEU A 784 1.71 43.62 23.02
CA LEU A 784 3.06 43.06 22.92
C LEU A 784 3.61 43.29 21.53
N SER A 785 4.87 43.70 21.47
CA SER A 785 5.67 43.62 20.25
C SER A 785 6.67 42.49 20.40
N CYS A 786 6.55 41.48 19.56
CA CYS A 786 7.32 40.25 19.58
C CYS A 786 8.23 40.11 18.37
N GLN A 787 9.34 39.44 18.54
CA GLN A 787 10.23 39.07 17.45
C GLN A 787 10.65 37.62 17.60
N TRP A 788 10.47 36.82 16.54
CA TRP A 788 10.92 35.43 16.44
C TRP A 788 12.08 35.38 15.42
N ASN A 789 13.25 34.95 15.91
CA ASN A 789 14.45 34.94 15.11
C ASN A 789 14.71 33.56 14.55
N ARG A 790 15.20 33.51 13.30
CA ARG A 790 15.82 32.29 12.79
C ARG A 790 17.10 32.02 13.57
N VAL A 791 17.30 30.74 13.95
CA VAL A 791 18.51 30.30 14.64
C VAL A 791 19.71 30.46 13.68
N ASP A 792 20.84 30.89 14.21
CA ASP A 792 22.11 31.06 13.50
C ASP A 792 22.09 31.99 12.25
N SER A 793 21.13 32.89 12.18
CA SER A 793 21.00 33.80 11.05
C SER A 793 20.73 35.27 11.46
N ILE A 794 21.69 36.14 11.18
CA ILE A 794 21.59 37.56 11.52
C ILE A 794 20.61 38.29 10.57
N GLY A 795 19.62 38.96 11.15
CA GLY A 795 18.67 39.80 10.41
C GLY A 795 17.50 39.05 9.79
N GLN A 796 17.40 37.74 9.97
CA GLN A 796 16.23 36.95 9.55
C GLN A 796 15.31 36.72 10.75
N TYR A 797 14.17 37.41 10.76
CA TYR A 797 13.17 37.31 11.83
C TYR A 797 11.77 37.60 11.31
N ILE A 798 10.78 37.26 12.12
CA ILE A 798 9.36 37.63 11.94
C ILE A 798 9.00 38.51 13.13
N ASN A 799 8.44 39.68 12.86
CA ASN A 799 7.86 40.56 13.87
C ASN A 799 6.40 40.25 14.07
N GLY A 800 5.91 40.40 15.29
CA GLY A 800 4.50 40.27 15.63
C GLY A 800 4.05 41.40 16.54
N GLU A 801 2.95 42.03 16.14
CA GLU A 801 2.16 42.91 17.03
C GLU A 801 1.01 42.07 17.57
N VAL A 802 0.97 41.86 18.86
CA VAL A 802 -0.02 41.01 19.53
C VAL A 802 -0.80 41.81 20.55
N THR A 803 -2.11 41.71 20.47
CA THR A 803 -3.03 42.27 21.46
C THR A 803 -3.74 41.14 22.21
N ILE A 804 -3.60 41.06 23.52
CA ILE A 804 -4.31 40.10 24.38
C ILE A 804 -5.34 40.88 25.19
N CYS A 805 -6.64 40.57 24.98
CA CYS A 805 -7.72 41.11 25.80
C CYS A 805 -8.25 39.99 26.72
N VAL A 806 -8.04 40.09 28.00
CA VAL A 806 -8.64 39.22 29.01
C VAL A 806 -9.89 39.90 29.55
N TYR A 807 -11.05 39.40 29.18
CA TYR A 807 -12.34 39.95 29.57
C TYR A 807 -12.78 39.46 30.95
N ASP A 808 -13.65 40.26 31.64
CA ASP A 808 -14.17 39.92 32.98
C ASP A 808 -14.98 38.60 33.00
N ASN A 809 -15.46 38.14 31.83
CA ASN A 809 -16.15 36.86 31.70
C ASN A 809 -15.19 35.68 31.49
N GLY A 810 -13.88 35.89 31.60
CA GLY A 810 -12.86 34.85 31.44
C GLY A 810 -12.45 34.55 30.01
N VAL A 811 -13.12 35.10 29.00
CA VAL A 811 -12.73 34.97 27.61
C VAL A 811 -11.43 35.74 27.38
N THR A 812 -10.49 35.12 26.70
CA THR A 812 -9.25 35.76 26.30
C THR A 812 -9.18 35.81 24.76
N ALA A 813 -9.15 37.02 24.21
CA ALA A 813 -8.95 37.24 22.79
C ALA A 813 -7.49 37.60 22.51
N ILE A 814 -6.87 36.88 21.58
CA ILE A 814 -5.51 37.12 21.10
C ILE A 814 -5.60 37.50 19.64
N ASP A 815 -5.38 38.78 19.35
CA ASP A 815 -5.29 39.31 17.99
C ASP A 815 -3.81 39.52 17.66
N TYR A 816 -3.35 39.04 16.52
CA TYR A 816 -1.96 39.18 16.14
C TYR A 816 -1.76 39.49 14.66
N THR A 817 -0.65 40.14 14.36
CA THR A 817 -0.21 40.44 13.01
C THR A 817 1.23 40.03 12.85
N LEU A 818 1.58 39.32 11.76
CA LEU A 818 2.90 38.80 11.47
C LEU A 818 3.50 39.48 10.24
N THR A 819 4.77 39.87 10.34
CA THR A 819 5.51 40.54 9.23
C THR A 819 6.96 40.06 9.22
N ALA A 820 7.40 39.45 8.10
CA ALA A 820 8.76 38.98 7.95
C ALA A 820 9.75 40.18 7.71
N SER A 821 10.97 40.03 8.22
CA SER A 821 12.02 41.03 7.96
C SER A 821 12.40 41.08 6.48
N PRO A 822 12.90 42.23 5.95
CA PRO A 822 13.29 42.30 4.55
C PRO A 822 14.42 41.33 4.14
N LYS A 823 15.19 40.84 5.11
CA LYS A 823 16.25 39.86 4.91
C LYS A 823 15.77 38.39 5.02
N ALA A 824 14.55 38.17 5.49
CA ALA A 824 14.02 36.82 5.64
C ALA A 824 13.88 36.11 4.28
N ARG A 825 14.39 34.91 4.21
CA ARG A 825 14.38 34.06 3.00
C ARG A 825 13.83 32.70 3.35
N GLY A 826 13.29 31.99 2.34
CA GLY A 826 12.71 30.68 2.43
C GLY A 826 11.19 30.68 2.26
N LYS A 827 10.59 29.51 2.39
CA LYS A 827 9.14 29.29 2.28
C LYS A 827 8.66 28.55 3.52
N LEU A 828 7.47 28.86 4.01
CA LEU A 828 6.84 28.22 5.15
C LEU A 828 5.82 27.19 4.70
N THR A 829 5.81 26.04 5.35
CA THR A 829 4.77 25.02 5.20
C THR A 829 3.60 25.26 6.14
N GLU A 830 3.89 25.80 7.33
CA GLU A 830 2.88 26.27 8.28
C GLU A 830 3.31 27.61 8.86
N CYS A 831 2.33 28.42 9.23
CA CYS A 831 2.57 29.66 9.96
C CYS A 831 1.41 29.92 10.91
N GLY A 832 1.71 30.06 12.22
CA GLY A 832 0.68 30.32 13.20
C GLY A 832 1.20 30.58 14.61
N LEU A 833 0.39 31.31 15.40
CA LEU A 833 0.66 31.51 16.83
C LEU A 833 0.46 30.20 17.58
N THR A 834 1.41 29.86 18.45
CA THR A 834 1.45 28.56 19.14
C THR A 834 1.52 28.75 20.66
N LEU A 835 0.72 27.94 21.35
CA LEU A 835 0.61 27.92 22.80
C LEU A 835 0.97 26.52 23.32
N MET A 836 1.69 26.47 24.44
CA MET A 836 2.09 25.21 25.07
C MET A 836 1.20 24.94 26.29
N MET A 837 0.54 23.79 26.29
CA MET A 837 -0.30 23.34 27.37
C MET A 837 0.53 22.63 28.45
N SER A 838 0.00 22.53 29.67
CA SER A 838 0.64 21.73 30.70
C SER A 838 0.49 20.23 30.43
N PRO A 839 1.35 19.36 31.02
CA PRO A 839 1.32 17.91 30.76
C PRO A 839 0.00 17.21 31.14
N GLN A 840 -0.79 17.80 32.03
CA GLN A 840 -2.08 17.25 32.47
C GLN A 840 -3.15 17.29 31.38
N ILE A 841 -3.02 18.18 30.39
CA ILE A 841 -3.89 18.20 29.19
C ILE A 841 -3.51 17.02 28.32
N ASN A 842 -4.48 16.15 28.01
CA ASN A 842 -4.23 14.87 27.33
C ASN A 842 -5.24 14.53 26.23
N ALA A 843 -6.28 15.33 26.04
CA ALA A 843 -7.28 15.08 25.01
C ALA A 843 -7.60 16.35 24.19
N PHE A 844 -7.85 16.14 22.92
CA PHE A 844 -8.27 17.14 21.94
C PHE A 844 -9.61 16.76 21.35
N HIS A 845 -10.62 17.61 21.53
CA HIS A 845 -11.96 17.44 21.02
C HIS A 845 -12.29 18.58 20.07
N TRP A 846 -12.99 18.32 18.96
CA TRP A 846 -13.38 19.40 18.07
C TRP A 846 -14.64 19.09 17.25
N LEU A 847 -15.34 20.12 16.84
CA LEU A 847 -16.35 20.09 15.80
C LEU A 847 -15.71 20.64 14.52
N GLY A 848 -15.70 19.85 13.46
CA GLY A 848 -15.05 20.22 12.20
C GLY A 848 -14.74 19.01 11.33
N GLN A 849 -13.84 19.21 10.38
CA GLN A 849 -13.29 18.11 9.58
C GLN A 849 -12.33 17.26 10.44
N GLY A 850 -12.34 15.94 10.26
CA GLY A 850 -11.54 14.99 11.01
C GLY A 850 -11.80 13.55 10.57
N ILE A 851 -11.09 12.60 11.12
CA ILE A 851 -10.24 12.56 12.31
C ILE A 851 -8.75 12.77 11.99
N TYR A 852 -8.37 12.63 10.72
CA TYR A 852 -7.00 12.67 10.25
C TYR A 852 -6.48 14.12 10.09
N SER A 853 -5.18 14.27 9.86
CA SER A 853 -4.63 15.56 9.49
C SER A 853 -5.22 16.05 8.16
N SER A 854 -5.28 17.35 7.97
CA SER A 854 -5.89 17.97 6.79
C SER A 854 -4.99 19.08 6.28
N VAL A 855 -4.48 18.88 5.08
CA VAL A 855 -3.64 19.84 4.36
C VAL A 855 -4.07 19.91 2.90
N PRO A 856 -3.72 20.95 2.15
CA PRO A 856 -3.99 21.01 0.71
C PRO A 856 -3.54 19.70 0.00
N GLY A 857 -4.43 19.12 -0.81
CA GLY A 857 -4.19 17.86 -1.52
C GLY A 857 -4.40 16.57 -0.72
N LYS A 858 -4.67 16.69 0.60
CA LYS A 858 -5.02 15.55 1.48
C LYS A 858 -6.18 15.95 2.39
N THR A 859 -7.39 15.99 1.84
CA THR A 859 -8.57 16.49 2.57
C THR A 859 -9.77 15.54 2.53
N ARG A 860 -9.94 14.76 1.47
CA ARG A 860 -11.18 14.05 1.15
C ARG A 860 -11.46 12.83 2.01
N HIS A 861 -10.50 12.32 2.77
CA HIS A 861 -10.69 11.25 3.77
C HIS A 861 -11.31 11.76 5.07
N ASN A 862 -11.30 13.08 5.30
CA ASN A 862 -11.90 13.70 6.46
C ASN A 862 -13.39 13.97 6.26
N GLU A 863 -14.18 13.72 7.30
CA GLU A 863 -15.60 13.94 7.33
C GLU A 863 -15.93 15.00 8.39
N ARG A 864 -16.95 15.83 8.12
CA ARG A 864 -17.41 16.76 9.14
C ARG A 864 -18.07 16.00 10.31
N GLY A 865 -17.70 16.34 11.53
CA GLY A 865 -18.23 15.68 12.71
C GLY A 865 -17.70 16.22 14.01
N ILE A 866 -18.02 15.52 15.07
CA ILE A 866 -17.46 15.72 16.41
C ILE A 866 -16.40 14.64 16.61
N TRP A 867 -15.21 15.06 16.93
CA TRP A 867 -14.03 14.19 17.00
C TRP A 867 -13.35 14.31 18.36
N ASN A 868 -12.65 13.25 18.74
CA ASN A 868 -11.89 13.17 19.98
C ASN A 868 -10.63 12.34 19.78
N LEU A 869 -9.47 12.84 20.21
CA LEU A 869 -8.20 12.14 20.21
C LEU A 869 -7.49 12.32 21.55
N HIS A 870 -6.99 11.23 22.12
CA HIS A 870 -6.03 11.27 23.20
C HIS A 870 -4.64 11.63 22.65
N LYS A 871 -3.79 12.30 23.45
CA LYS A 871 -2.45 12.71 23.01
C LYS A 871 -1.54 11.54 22.60
N ASP A 872 -1.84 10.32 23.06
CA ASP A 872 -1.08 9.11 22.71
C ASP A 872 -1.63 8.42 21.45
N ASP A 873 -2.71 8.90 20.85
CA ASP A 873 -3.19 8.42 19.55
C ASP A 873 -2.20 8.84 18.46
N TYR A 874 -1.86 7.91 17.56
CA TYR A 874 -0.93 8.16 16.46
C TYR A 874 -1.41 9.24 15.48
N ARG A 875 -2.73 9.50 15.43
CA ARG A 875 -3.34 10.53 14.61
C ARG A 875 -3.34 11.91 15.27
N PHE A 876 -2.83 12.05 16.50
CA PHE A 876 -2.96 13.26 17.29
C PHE A 876 -2.24 14.47 16.66
N SER A 877 -1.03 14.28 16.18
CA SER A 877 -0.23 15.34 15.56
C SER A 877 -0.75 15.73 14.17
N GLY A 878 -0.46 16.95 13.73
CA GLY A 878 -0.84 17.49 12.42
C GLY A 878 -1.92 18.58 12.47
N ASN A 879 -2.21 19.18 11.32
CA ASN A 879 -3.20 20.24 11.18
C ASN A 879 -4.60 19.67 10.97
N ARG A 880 -5.63 20.31 11.56
CA ARG A 880 -7.05 20.08 11.27
C ARG A 880 -7.61 21.35 10.65
N SER A 881 -8.20 21.21 9.45
CA SER A 881 -8.87 22.29 8.75
C SER A 881 -10.37 22.28 9.00
N GLY A 882 -11.02 23.46 8.87
CA GLY A 882 -12.47 23.56 9.03
C GLY A 882 -12.95 23.25 10.46
N VAL A 883 -12.10 23.56 11.47
CA VAL A 883 -12.46 23.46 12.88
C VAL A 883 -13.33 24.68 13.26
N ASP A 884 -14.57 24.41 13.62
CA ASP A 884 -15.49 25.48 14.05
C ASP A 884 -15.26 25.87 15.52
N ILE A 885 -14.94 24.88 16.37
CA ILE A 885 -14.62 25.05 17.79
C ILE A 885 -13.94 23.80 18.31
N ALA A 886 -13.03 23.98 19.27
CA ALA A 886 -12.26 22.89 19.87
C ALA A 886 -12.25 22.99 21.41
N PHE A 887 -11.90 21.89 22.07
CA PHE A 887 -11.71 21.79 23.50
C PHE A 887 -10.51 20.90 23.82
N LEU A 888 -9.55 21.44 24.55
CA LEU A 888 -8.44 20.70 25.14
C LEU A 888 -8.76 20.38 26.59
N SER A 889 -8.67 19.14 27.00
CA SER A 889 -9.02 18.72 28.36
C SER A 889 -7.98 17.84 29.01
N SER A 890 -7.97 17.91 30.35
CA SER A 890 -7.40 16.91 31.23
C SER A 890 -8.38 15.76 31.47
N SER A 891 -7.95 14.70 32.13
CA SER A 891 -8.76 13.53 32.45
C SER A 891 -9.93 13.82 33.40
N ASP A 892 -9.87 14.89 34.21
CA ASP A 892 -10.95 15.32 35.11
C ASP A 892 -11.96 16.27 34.42
N GLY A 893 -11.77 16.59 33.14
CA GLY A 893 -12.61 17.49 32.37
C GLY A 893 -12.25 18.97 32.48
N THR A 894 -11.32 19.37 33.32
CA THR A 894 -10.79 20.73 33.30
C THR A 894 -10.08 21.03 31.99
N GLY A 895 -10.27 22.21 31.41
CA GLY A 895 -9.66 22.45 30.12
C GLY A 895 -9.85 23.82 29.51
N LEU A 896 -9.68 23.91 28.21
CA LEU A 896 -9.64 25.14 27.44
C LEU A 896 -10.48 25.03 26.17
N ILE A 897 -11.54 25.83 26.05
CA ILE A 897 -12.30 25.95 24.80
C ILE A 897 -11.56 26.94 23.90
N ILE A 898 -11.50 26.62 22.61
CA ILE A 898 -10.70 27.35 21.63
C ILE A 898 -11.54 27.62 20.38
N TRP A 899 -11.49 28.84 19.91
CA TRP A 899 -11.95 29.22 18.58
C TRP A 899 -10.81 29.92 17.85
N GLY A 900 -10.55 29.54 16.62
CA GLY A 900 -9.53 30.13 15.75
C GLY A 900 -10.13 30.65 14.45
N GLU A 901 -9.82 31.89 14.08
CA GLU A 901 -10.40 32.57 12.93
C GLU A 901 -10.19 31.82 11.60
N SER A 902 -9.03 31.21 11.40
CA SER A 902 -8.73 30.47 10.17
C SER A 902 -9.41 29.10 10.08
N GLY A 903 -9.90 28.56 11.21
CA GLY A 903 -10.36 27.19 11.31
C GLY A 903 -9.25 26.13 11.14
N ASN A 904 -7.98 26.53 11.08
CA ASN A 904 -6.82 25.61 11.01
C ASN A 904 -6.18 25.50 12.41
N ILE A 905 -6.32 24.34 13.02
CA ILE A 905 -5.75 24.03 14.34
C ILE A 905 -4.68 22.95 14.18
N GLY A 906 -3.42 23.34 14.38
CA GLY A 906 -2.28 22.43 14.42
C GLY A 906 -2.08 21.90 15.85
N MET A 907 -1.94 20.58 15.96
CA MET A 907 -1.60 19.90 17.20
C MET A 907 -0.23 19.27 17.07
N ASP A 908 0.54 19.29 18.16
CA ASP A 908 1.86 18.67 18.21
C ASP A 908 2.22 18.29 19.63
N LYS A 909 3.30 17.52 19.81
CA LYS A 909 3.82 17.13 21.13
C LYS A 909 5.28 17.55 21.27
N LYS A 910 5.61 18.12 22.40
CA LYS A 910 6.99 18.46 22.73
C LYS A 910 7.24 18.26 24.23
N ASP A 911 8.21 17.42 24.55
CA ASP A 911 8.61 17.15 25.93
C ASP A 911 7.41 16.73 26.83
N GLY A 912 6.48 15.94 26.30
CA GLY A 912 5.26 15.50 26.98
C GLY A 912 4.12 16.53 27.04
N ASN A 913 4.35 17.75 26.55
CA ASN A 913 3.35 18.82 26.49
C ASN A 913 2.67 18.88 25.12
N ILE A 914 1.41 19.30 25.12
CA ILE A 914 0.67 19.58 23.88
C ILE A 914 1.03 21.00 23.41
N MET A 915 1.37 21.11 22.12
CA MET A 915 1.52 22.38 21.42
C MET A 915 0.30 22.60 20.54
N LEU A 916 -0.45 23.66 20.82
CA LEU A 916 -1.60 24.10 20.04
C LEU A 916 -1.21 25.26 19.15
N SER A 917 -1.39 25.14 17.84
CA SER A 917 -1.12 26.22 16.89
C SER A 917 -2.42 26.64 16.18
N GLN A 918 -2.69 27.95 16.15
CA GLN A 918 -3.69 28.49 15.25
C GLN A 918 -2.98 28.94 13.98
N ASN A 919 -3.08 28.11 12.94
CA ASN A 919 -2.36 28.34 11.69
C ASN A 919 -3.10 29.33 10.79
N VAL A 920 -2.47 30.44 10.44
CA VAL A 920 -2.97 31.40 9.42
C VAL A 920 -2.57 30.96 8.01
N HIS A 921 -1.70 29.97 7.91
CA HIS A 921 -1.26 29.37 6.67
C HIS A 921 -0.90 27.90 6.88
N VAL A 922 -1.29 27.06 5.90
CA VAL A 922 -0.95 25.64 5.82
C VAL A 922 -0.70 25.27 4.35
N ALA A 923 0.42 24.62 4.08
CA ALA A 923 0.77 24.09 2.77
C ALA A 923 0.56 22.56 2.73
N GLY A 924 0.55 22.00 1.53
CA GLY A 924 0.56 20.56 1.29
C GLY A 924 1.87 19.87 1.70
N TYR A 925 1.94 18.57 1.55
CA TYR A 925 3.15 17.75 1.82
C TYR A 925 4.04 17.54 0.61
N GLY A 926 3.51 17.77 -0.60
CA GLY A 926 4.19 17.43 -1.85
C GLY A 926 4.12 15.94 -2.18
N SER A 927 4.87 15.57 -3.22
CA SER A 927 5.03 14.19 -3.68
C SER A 927 6.36 13.99 -4.40
N LYS A 928 6.68 12.77 -4.79
CA LYS A 928 7.89 12.45 -5.58
C LYS A 928 7.95 13.23 -6.91
N SER A 929 6.81 13.62 -7.47
CA SER A 929 6.69 14.35 -8.74
C SER A 929 6.47 15.85 -8.59
N SER A 930 6.09 16.33 -7.41
CA SER A 930 5.76 17.75 -7.17
C SER A 930 6.28 18.26 -5.82
N THR A 931 6.48 19.56 -5.74
CA THR A 931 6.71 20.27 -4.47
C THR A 931 5.38 20.49 -3.75
N PRO A 932 5.37 20.70 -2.41
CA PRO A 932 4.16 21.05 -1.69
C PRO A 932 3.40 22.19 -2.34
N SER A 933 2.11 22.06 -2.44
CA SER A 933 1.24 23.15 -2.87
C SER A 933 1.13 24.22 -1.78
N CYS A 934 0.76 25.41 -2.16
CA CYS A 934 0.47 26.52 -1.26
C CYS A 934 1.62 26.93 -0.31
N LEU A 935 2.88 26.68 -0.66
CA LEU A 935 4.01 27.18 0.12
C LEU A 935 3.95 28.71 0.26
N LEU A 936 4.15 29.22 1.47
CA LEU A 936 4.16 30.68 1.76
C LEU A 936 5.59 31.22 1.70
N PRO A 937 5.96 31.97 0.65
CA PRO A 937 7.24 32.68 0.63
C PRO A 937 7.31 33.71 1.77
N LEU A 938 8.43 33.75 2.49
CA LEU A 938 8.58 34.71 3.62
C LEU A 938 8.44 36.16 3.21
N GLN A 939 8.81 36.52 2.00
CA GLN A 939 8.59 37.84 1.45
C GLN A 939 7.11 38.24 1.36
N ASP A 940 6.20 37.26 1.26
CA ASP A 940 4.75 37.46 1.18
C ASP A 940 4.08 37.48 2.57
N LEU A 941 4.85 37.21 3.64
CA LEU A 941 4.39 37.29 5.01
C LEU A 941 4.43 38.75 5.46
N GLN A 942 3.48 39.57 4.97
CA GLN A 942 3.34 40.98 5.29
C GLN A 942 1.97 41.27 5.89
N ASN A 943 1.95 41.71 7.15
CA ASN A 943 0.74 42.03 7.90
C ASN A 943 -0.32 40.87 7.93
N LYS A 944 0.16 39.64 7.97
CA LYS A 944 -0.72 38.47 8.04
C LYS A 944 -1.40 38.43 9.41
N ARG A 945 -2.74 38.44 9.43
CA ARG A 945 -3.54 38.55 10.67
C ARG A 945 -4.09 37.18 11.08
N GLY A 946 -4.26 37.01 12.40
CA GLY A 946 -4.96 35.89 12.99
C GLY A 946 -5.60 36.28 14.32
N GLN A 947 -6.65 35.58 14.70
CA GLN A 947 -7.34 35.73 15.97
C GLN A 947 -7.60 34.39 16.63
N ILE A 948 -7.36 34.33 17.93
CA ILE A 948 -7.68 33.17 18.79
C ILE A 948 -8.58 33.65 19.94
N LEU A 949 -9.65 32.93 20.23
CA LEU A 949 -10.41 33.06 21.45
C LEU A 949 -10.17 31.84 22.33
N LEU A 950 -9.88 32.08 23.61
CA LEU A 950 -9.67 31.07 24.64
C LEU A 950 -10.69 31.28 25.75
N LEU A 951 -11.29 30.19 26.23
CA LEU A 951 -12.20 30.19 27.36
C LEU A 951 -11.86 29.03 28.28
N PRO A 952 -11.15 29.26 29.40
CA PRO A 952 -10.84 28.22 30.36
C PRO A 952 -12.07 27.77 31.13
N ARG A 953 -12.10 26.49 31.52
CA ARG A 953 -13.17 25.84 32.25
C ARG A 953 -12.60 24.91 33.31
N SER A 954 -13.14 25.04 34.55
CA SER A 954 -12.91 24.10 35.64
C SER A 954 -13.89 22.92 35.53
N LYS A 955 -13.56 21.80 36.15
CA LYS A 955 -14.47 20.64 36.28
C LYS A 955 -15.84 20.97 36.90
N ASP A 956 -15.86 21.92 37.82
CA ASP A 956 -17.09 22.29 38.57
C ASP A 956 -18.04 23.14 37.72
N THR A 957 -17.60 23.72 36.64
CA THR A 957 -18.39 24.59 35.72
C THR A 957 -18.78 23.92 34.42
N LEU A 958 -18.53 22.62 34.26
CA LEU A 958 -19.00 21.83 33.11
C LEU A 958 -20.54 21.93 32.89
N HIS A 959 -21.31 22.36 33.92
CA HIS A 959 -22.75 22.42 33.87
C HIS A 959 -23.38 23.76 33.41
N ASN A 960 -22.58 24.82 33.21
CA ASN A 960 -23.15 26.14 32.87
C ASN A 960 -22.32 26.85 31.78
N SER A 961 -22.68 26.80 30.53
CA SER A 961 -22.37 27.77 29.45
C SER A 961 -22.07 27.16 28.06
N VAL A 962 -21.03 27.60 27.37
CA VAL A 962 -20.60 27.13 26.03
C VAL A 962 -20.31 25.64 26.08
N VAL A 963 -19.80 25.11 27.19
CA VAL A 963 -19.60 23.66 27.41
C VAL A 963 -20.95 22.96 27.50
N GLU A 964 -21.98 23.57 28.12
CA GLU A 964 -23.33 23.03 28.08
C GLU A 964 -23.92 22.97 26.67
N CYS A 965 -23.54 23.90 25.79
CA CYS A 965 -23.87 23.77 24.39
C CYS A 965 -23.16 22.57 23.75
N PHE A 966 -21.91 22.30 24.14
CA PHE A 966 -21.18 21.12 23.71
C PHE A 966 -21.77 19.84 24.33
N TYR A 967 -22.16 19.89 25.62
CA TYR A 967 -22.71 18.74 26.35
C TYR A 967 -24.22 18.56 26.18
N LYS A 968 -25.03 19.61 26.32
CA LYS A 968 -26.50 19.57 26.11
C LYS A 968 -26.90 19.36 24.67
N ASP A 969 -26.10 19.90 23.73
CA ASP A 969 -26.28 19.67 22.31
C ASP A 969 -25.53 18.39 21.86
N GLY A 970 -24.93 17.62 22.80
CA GLY A 970 -24.26 16.35 22.51
C GLY A 970 -22.88 16.46 21.92
N ILE A 971 -22.23 17.62 22.02
CA ILE A 971 -20.87 17.79 21.47
C ILE A 971 -19.80 17.13 22.35
N LEU A 972 -20.05 17.00 23.66
CA LEU A 972 -19.14 16.32 24.57
C LEU A 972 -19.87 15.68 25.77
N PRO A 973 -19.94 14.39 25.91
CA PRO A 973 -19.76 13.71 27.17
C PRO A 973 -18.37 13.06 27.22
N PRO A 974 -17.75 12.95 28.40
CA PRO A 974 -16.43 12.33 28.58
C PRO A 974 -16.38 10.84 28.20
N SER A 975 -17.46 10.26 27.73
CA SER A 975 -17.57 8.83 27.44
C SER A 975 -18.27 8.47 26.12
N VAL A 976 -18.48 9.41 25.19
CA VAL A 976 -18.99 8.99 23.86
C VAL A 976 -17.88 8.31 23.11
N PRO A 977 -18.03 7.02 22.81
CA PRO A 977 -17.07 6.36 21.95
C PRO A 977 -17.05 7.09 20.60
N VAL A 978 -15.86 7.28 20.11
CA VAL A 978 -15.61 7.56 18.69
C VAL A 978 -16.64 6.80 17.87
N ARG A 979 -17.30 7.47 16.96
CA ARG A 979 -18.42 7.00 16.13
C ARG A 979 -18.50 5.48 15.94
N PRO A 980 -19.70 4.89 15.84
CA PRO A 980 -19.91 3.45 15.57
C PRO A 980 -19.15 2.90 14.38
N PHE A 981 -18.67 3.76 13.47
CA PHE A 981 -17.90 3.40 12.28
C PHE A 981 -16.63 2.62 12.54
N LEU A 982 -15.97 2.87 13.68
CA LEU A 982 -14.76 2.15 14.03
C LEU A 982 -15.05 0.94 14.93
N LYS A 983 -16.27 0.77 15.43
CA LYS A 983 -16.64 -0.40 16.26
C LYS A 983 -16.88 -1.69 15.47
N GLY A 984 -17.00 -1.63 14.16
CA GLY A 984 -17.14 -2.82 13.28
C GLY A 984 -15.83 -3.40 12.80
N TYR A 985 -14.71 -2.76 13.08
CA TYR A 985 -13.39 -3.25 12.71
C TYR A 985 -12.67 -3.83 13.93
N SER A 986 -13.06 -5.06 14.33
CA SER A 986 -12.16 -5.92 15.06
C SER A 986 -11.10 -6.42 14.07
N TRP A 987 -9.89 -6.12 14.34
CA TRP A 987 -8.70 -6.58 13.63
C TRP A 987 -8.45 -8.08 13.88
#